data_8aa1685bafda3a13094ce13ecb8bcc9f
#
_entry.id   8aa1685bafda3a13094ce13ecb8bcc9f
#
_cell.length_a   1.000
_cell.length_b   1.000
_cell.length_c   1.000
_cell.angle_alpha   90.00
_cell.angle_beta   90.00
_cell.angle_gamma   90.00
#
_symmetry.space_group_name_H-M   'P 1'
#
loop_
_entity.id
_entity.type
_entity.pdbx_description
1 polymer ?
#
loop_
_entity_poly.entity_id
_entity_poly.type
_entity_poly.pdbx_seq_one_letter_code
_entity_poly.pdbx_strand_id
1 'polypeptide(L)'
;MGCRATPLTRTSRMPHMVGSMKRWFFFLLLWSSALAAPIQEVEVRGTDAVLAALVRISLPFGVGDEPGDLEQARAAVLDTGYFRDVKVRLEGDRLVVEVVTNPTITKIVTTAKAFPEANVLRYLESEQAIGVGSVFNPKKATEAAQALARIYRNEGFPFEPKVTPETKEMAGGIELFFNIDESPEVRSVEVGTATYVPKERLEPLFEPVIENGRFSFERFRDAVGRTADIYATAGFRGSGVDLARTSLVDGVLKVVFSELKIVEINARGVDISALGLKVGDPFNLDQILDGVNALSRSIGQLIDFRPERVSQEGVRLVFQAGEQRFGAIREVRIEGNTAIPTQTLLEKLRLKPGDEYNPALANEDFARILREYRDAGYDLVGQPEISFRDGVYVQRLRELRIAGYRIEPALTRTDPSVFLREMPPVGSLFSVAALRQGITNILRTGLLREPPGVRPQQGDRPEDVILVLSFREAQTGSFIPGISWSSLTGWEGNIGISDTNLWGLAHQYNVTLGINPNDAGQFITFSASYRIPWVYIDFADFKQVRTSFGISVYSQPQANINFPLEQFYNGNHPDLNGDGVGDEISQWQYTERKTGINLSISRPLSADLPNLRISAGLGWEWNLPVLEVGDPNRPRCLNPDSSNTANPPVTEDPACSDALLQDAQNQFAQNVREFQALTLTLGATYTTLNSPSFPTQGFSVNLSTGYGITFPKGLDATQYVPVVVTGKTYFQLDPAARQALGLRLSFGTILGTAQDSQKFSLGGNSTDITTLRGYDPRFLDKGTTVLNGSLEYGYDFGLNPSGGTNIYGFVFTDFGRLWPASGDLDAFFLGAGIGLQVNLDLLGAILPPIRLDYGFSQ
;
A
#
# COMPACT_ATOMS: atom_id res chain seq x y z
N MET A 1 -50.72 24.37 -34.99
CA MET A 1 -51.05 25.67 -35.53
C MET A 1 -49.85 26.54 -35.37
N GLY A 2 -48.97 26.74 -36.22
CA GLY A 2 -49.07 27.36 -37.58
C GLY A 2 -48.62 28.80 -37.40
N CYS A 3 -47.68 29.38 -37.95
CA CYS A 3 -47.18 29.73 -39.19
C CYS A 3 -46.01 30.69 -39.00
N ARG A 4 -44.89 30.48 -39.69
CA ARG A 4 -44.39 31.13 -40.97
C ARG A 4 -43.83 32.55 -40.72
N ALA A 5 -42.57 32.81 -40.90
CA ALA A 5 -41.72 32.85 -42.10
C ALA A 5 -41.91 34.08 -43.02
N THR A 6 -40.78 34.73 -43.21
CA THR A 6 -40.24 35.39 -44.46
C THR A 6 -40.63 36.82 -44.86
N PRO A 7 -39.95 37.34 -45.86
CA PRO A 7 -38.93 38.43 -45.82
C PRO A 7 -39.30 39.57 -46.80
N LEU A 8 -38.45 40.60 -47.01
CA LEU A 8 -38.46 41.52 -48.18
C LEU A 8 -37.32 42.53 -48.07
N THR A 9 -36.27 42.43 -48.88
CA THR A 9 -35.93 42.97 -50.20
C THR A 9 -36.40 44.39 -50.49
N ARG A 10 -35.48 45.26 -50.91
CA ARG A 10 -35.33 46.03 -52.15
C ARG A 10 -34.52 47.28 -51.96
N THR A 11 -33.42 47.43 -52.61
CA THR A 11 -32.99 48.00 -53.94
C THR A 11 -33.28 49.46 -54.09
N SER A 12 -32.26 50.28 -54.47
CA SER A 12 -32.15 51.05 -55.68
C SER A 12 -31.05 52.13 -55.60
N ARG A 13 -30.13 52.02 -56.44
CA ARG A 13 -29.89 52.69 -57.74
C ARG A 13 -28.93 53.85 -57.70
N MET A 14 -27.87 53.62 -58.50
CA MET A 14 -27.00 54.70 -59.09
C MET A 14 -27.73 55.78 -59.82
N PRO A 15 -27.08 56.95 -60.18
CA PRO A 15 -26.70 57.09 -61.55
C PRO A 15 -25.26 57.63 -61.76
N HIS A 16 -24.85 57.35 -63.00
CA HIS A 16 -23.66 57.77 -63.69
C HIS A 16 -23.51 59.31 -63.93
N MET A 17 -22.26 59.77 -64.13
CA MET A 17 -21.81 60.53 -65.33
C MET A 17 -20.28 60.61 -65.35
N VAL A 18 -19.69 60.04 -66.25
CA VAL A 18 -18.88 60.36 -67.48
C VAL A 18 -18.18 61.73 -67.43
N GLY A 19 -16.87 61.74 -67.68
CA GLY A 19 -16.12 62.81 -68.26
C GLY A 19 -14.62 62.84 -68.09
N SER A 20 -13.99 62.24 -69.06
CA SER A 20 -12.79 62.53 -69.84
C SER A 20 -11.44 62.85 -69.18
N MET A 21 -10.50 61.94 -69.41
CA MET A 21 -9.25 62.04 -70.15
C MET A 21 -8.35 63.28 -69.96
N LYS A 22 -7.17 63.18 -69.44
CA LYS A 22 -5.84 63.26 -70.07
C LYS A 22 -4.68 63.36 -69.09
N ARG A 23 -3.76 62.37 -69.26
CA ARG A 23 -2.27 62.51 -69.33
C ARG A 23 -1.54 63.38 -68.33
N TRP A 24 -0.62 62.79 -67.45
CA TRP A 24 0.82 62.66 -67.73
C TRP A 24 1.59 62.21 -66.49
N PHE A 25 2.44 61.20 -66.65
CA PHE A 25 3.81 60.91 -66.05
C PHE A 25 4.11 60.85 -64.58
N PHE A 26 4.61 59.58 -64.22
CA PHE A 26 5.74 59.28 -63.33
C PHE A 26 5.81 59.84 -61.88
N PHE A 27 5.60 58.99 -60.93
CA PHE A 27 6.62 58.61 -59.94
C PHE A 27 6.23 57.28 -59.33
N LEU A 28 7.04 56.21 -59.58
CA LEU A 28 7.06 54.95 -58.86
C LEU A 28 7.48 55.23 -57.40
N LEU A 29 6.58 54.98 -56.44
CA LEU A 29 6.91 54.65 -55.09
C LEU A 29 6.28 53.30 -54.79
N LEU A 30 7.14 52.28 -54.90
CA LEU A 30 6.93 50.96 -54.33
C LEU A 30 6.56 51.07 -52.84
N TRP A 31 5.30 50.97 -52.51
CA TRP A 31 4.91 50.46 -51.21
C TRP A 31 4.97 48.95 -51.30
N SER A 32 6.11 48.37 -50.93
CA SER A 32 6.20 46.99 -50.52
C SER A 32 5.46 46.86 -49.19
N SER A 33 4.21 46.50 -49.21
CA SER A 33 3.62 45.81 -48.08
C SER A 33 4.45 44.55 -47.92
N ALA A 34 5.36 44.57 -46.93
CA ALA A 34 6.02 43.37 -46.45
C ALA A 34 4.91 42.48 -45.90
N LEU A 35 4.44 41.49 -46.74
CA LEU A 35 3.75 40.33 -46.22
C LEU A 35 4.69 39.70 -45.25
N ALA A 36 4.33 39.69 -43.96
CA ALA A 36 5.07 38.96 -42.93
C ALA A 36 5.18 37.52 -43.38
N ALA A 37 6.39 36.96 -43.40
CA ALA A 37 6.58 35.57 -43.75
C ALA A 37 5.83 34.69 -42.72
N PRO A 38 5.16 33.60 -43.19
CA PRO A 38 4.47 32.68 -42.29
C PRO A 38 5.44 32.06 -41.29
N ILE A 39 4.99 31.83 -40.07
CA ILE A 39 5.77 31.24 -38.98
C ILE A 39 6.22 29.84 -39.38
N GLN A 40 7.52 29.57 -39.40
CA GLN A 40 8.06 28.24 -39.78
C GLN A 40 8.30 27.38 -38.53
N GLU A 41 8.54 27.99 -37.40
CA GLU A 41 8.83 27.30 -36.15
C GLU A 41 8.27 28.06 -34.95
N VAL A 42 7.73 27.29 -33.96
CA VAL A 42 7.35 27.81 -32.65
C VAL A 42 8.28 27.20 -31.60
N GLU A 43 9.21 28.00 -31.12
CA GLU A 43 10.16 27.63 -30.07
C GLU A 43 9.65 28.08 -28.71
N VAL A 44 9.50 27.14 -27.77
CA VAL A 44 9.10 27.42 -26.39
C VAL A 44 10.28 27.16 -25.47
N ARG A 45 10.65 28.17 -24.66
CA ARG A 45 11.78 28.13 -23.73
C ARG A 45 11.32 28.36 -22.29
N GLY A 46 12.01 27.73 -21.33
CA GLY A 46 11.79 27.97 -19.89
C GLY A 46 10.79 27.03 -19.21
N THR A 47 10.39 25.94 -19.88
CA THR A 47 9.51 24.92 -19.30
C THR A 47 9.80 23.53 -19.88
N ASP A 48 9.18 22.49 -19.27
CA ASP A 48 9.26 21.11 -19.74
C ASP A 48 8.44 20.86 -21.03
N ALA A 49 8.56 19.67 -21.59
CA ALA A 49 7.93 19.32 -22.84
C ALA A 49 6.38 19.34 -22.80
N VAL A 50 5.78 19.02 -21.63
CA VAL A 50 4.32 18.95 -21.45
C VAL A 50 3.73 20.37 -21.47
N LEU A 51 4.28 21.26 -20.65
CA LEU A 51 3.85 22.65 -20.61
C LEU A 51 4.24 23.41 -21.89
N ALA A 52 5.34 23.03 -22.55
CA ALA A 52 5.67 23.57 -23.88
C ALA A 52 4.64 23.18 -24.95
N ALA A 53 4.10 21.95 -24.88
CA ALA A 53 2.99 21.55 -25.75
C ALA A 53 1.72 22.35 -25.45
N LEU A 54 1.41 22.57 -24.16
CA LEU A 54 0.29 23.42 -23.76
C LEU A 54 0.42 24.86 -24.29
N VAL A 55 1.61 25.45 -24.19
CA VAL A 55 1.90 26.78 -24.75
C VAL A 55 1.58 26.81 -26.23
N ARG A 56 2.06 25.81 -27.01
CA ARG A 56 1.80 25.77 -28.45
C ARG A 56 0.31 25.65 -28.81
N ILE A 57 -0.44 24.89 -28.02
CA ILE A 57 -1.90 24.72 -28.20
C ILE A 57 -2.67 25.99 -27.84
N SER A 58 -2.17 26.78 -26.86
CA SER A 58 -2.84 27.97 -26.35
C SER A 58 -2.59 29.21 -27.23
N LEU A 59 -1.60 29.16 -28.12
CA LEU A 59 -1.32 30.27 -29.03
C LEU A 59 -2.45 30.46 -30.07
N PRO A 60 -2.87 31.70 -30.35
CA PRO A 60 -3.93 31.98 -31.35
C PRO A 60 -3.48 31.79 -32.80
N PHE A 61 -2.19 31.60 -33.03
CA PHE A 61 -1.56 31.34 -34.33
C PHE A 61 -0.30 30.50 -34.12
N GLY A 62 0.08 29.69 -35.08
CA GLY A 62 1.19 28.74 -35.02
C GLY A 62 1.95 28.58 -36.33
N VAL A 63 2.62 27.41 -36.47
CA VAL A 63 3.38 27.10 -37.70
C VAL A 63 2.45 27.10 -38.93
N GLY A 64 2.83 27.89 -39.95
CA GLY A 64 2.07 28.06 -41.19
C GLY A 64 1.15 29.30 -41.22
N ASP A 65 0.90 29.92 -40.07
CA ASP A 65 0.09 31.13 -39.95
C ASP A 65 0.92 32.40 -40.13
N GLU A 66 0.27 33.48 -40.55
CA GLU A 66 0.89 34.82 -40.47
C GLU A 66 0.96 35.27 -39.02
N PRO A 67 2.04 35.97 -38.62
CA PRO A 67 2.17 36.49 -37.26
C PRO A 67 1.03 37.46 -36.92
N GLY A 68 0.23 37.09 -35.90
CA GLY A 68 -0.82 37.94 -35.36
C GLY A 68 -0.35 38.84 -34.23
N ASP A 69 -1.28 39.26 -33.38
CA ASP A 69 -0.98 40.13 -32.23
C ASP A 69 -0.22 39.34 -31.15
N LEU A 70 1.07 39.70 -30.91
CA LEU A 70 1.94 39.06 -29.94
C LEU A 70 1.47 39.26 -28.50
N GLU A 71 0.80 40.38 -28.17
CA GLU A 71 0.23 40.61 -26.85
C GLU A 71 -0.99 39.72 -26.62
N GLN A 72 -1.81 39.49 -27.66
CA GLN A 72 -2.90 38.51 -27.58
C GLN A 72 -2.33 37.09 -27.36
N ALA A 73 -1.26 36.72 -28.06
CA ALA A 73 -0.59 35.42 -27.89
C ALA A 73 -0.01 35.32 -26.47
N ARG A 74 0.63 36.35 -25.97
CA ARG A 74 1.11 36.40 -24.59
C ARG A 74 -0.02 36.24 -23.57
N ALA A 75 -1.12 36.97 -23.74
CA ALA A 75 -2.29 36.87 -22.87
C ALA A 75 -2.91 35.47 -22.87
N ALA A 76 -3.02 34.83 -24.05
CA ALA A 76 -3.56 33.46 -24.17
C ALA A 76 -2.70 32.44 -23.42
N VAL A 77 -1.37 32.55 -23.47
CA VAL A 77 -0.47 31.67 -22.74
C VAL A 77 -0.56 31.93 -21.23
N LEU A 78 -0.58 33.19 -20.77
CA LEU A 78 -0.77 33.54 -19.36
C LEU A 78 -2.12 33.06 -18.83
N ASP A 79 -3.17 33.10 -19.66
CA ASP A 79 -4.52 32.68 -19.29
C ASP A 79 -4.61 31.17 -18.98
N THR A 80 -3.64 30.36 -19.40
CA THR A 80 -3.55 28.95 -18.99
C THR A 80 -3.35 28.77 -17.49
N GLY A 81 -2.85 29.78 -16.78
CA GLY A 81 -2.63 29.80 -15.34
C GLY A 81 -1.36 29.10 -14.84
N TYR A 82 -0.52 28.52 -15.70
CA TYR A 82 0.70 27.82 -15.29
C TYR A 82 1.95 28.69 -15.25
N PHE A 83 1.88 29.89 -15.80
CA PHE A 83 3.03 30.77 -15.97
C PHE A 83 2.85 32.11 -15.22
N ARG A 84 3.89 32.52 -14.56
CA ARG A 84 3.94 33.85 -13.88
C ARG A 84 4.46 34.95 -14.78
N ASP A 85 5.21 34.59 -15.81
CA ASP A 85 5.69 35.56 -16.85
C ASP A 85 5.78 34.86 -18.20
N VAL A 86 5.42 35.60 -19.24
CA VAL A 86 5.46 35.15 -20.63
C VAL A 86 5.93 36.24 -21.50
N LYS A 87 6.92 35.97 -22.34
CA LYS A 87 7.40 36.90 -23.38
C LYS A 87 7.27 36.24 -24.73
N VAL A 88 6.59 36.90 -25.66
CA VAL A 88 6.40 36.43 -27.02
C VAL A 88 7.11 37.39 -27.95
N ARG A 89 7.96 36.84 -28.81
CA ARG A 89 8.67 37.64 -29.81
C ARG A 89 8.82 36.86 -31.13
N LEU A 90 8.90 37.62 -32.20
CA LEU A 90 9.17 37.09 -33.53
C LEU A 90 10.63 37.32 -33.88
N GLU A 91 11.38 36.29 -34.15
CA GLU A 91 12.76 36.28 -34.61
C GLU A 91 12.86 35.76 -36.04
N GLY A 92 12.68 36.69 -37.00
CA GLY A 92 12.56 36.29 -38.42
C GLY A 92 11.24 35.56 -38.69
N ASP A 93 11.28 34.31 -39.08
CA ASP A 93 10.13 33.41 -39.32
C ASP A 93 9.85 32.45 -38.14
N ARG A 94 10.57 32.65 -37.02
CA ARG A 94 10.43 31.85 -35.78
C ARG A 94 9.71 32.64 -34.71
N LEU A 95 8.62 32.04 -34.17
CA LEU A 95 7.93 32.55 -32.97
C LEU A 95 8.59 31.98 -31.72
N VAL A 96 9.23 32.83 -30.93
CA VAL A 96 9.89 32.47 -29.67
C VAL A 96 9.00 32.85 -28.50
N VAL A 97 8.60 31.86 -27.70
CA VAL A 97 7.81 32.04 -26.48
C VAL A 97 8.68 31.66 -25.28
N GLU A 98 9.12 32.66 -24.53
CA GLU A 98 9.83 32.42 -23.25
C GLU A 98 8.85 32.50 -22.11
N VAL A 99 8.78 31.44 -21.31
CA VAL A 99 7.87 31.35 -20.20
C VAL A 99 8.63 31.15 -18.88
N VAL A 100 8.07 31.68 -17.81
CA VAL A 100 8.50 31.37 -16.45
C VAL A 100 7.35 30.68 -15.73
N THR A 101 7.54 29.44 -15.41
CA THR A 101 6.52 28.63 -14.72
C THR A 101 6.24 29.15 -13.31
N ASN A 102 5.03 28.94 -12.84
CA ASN A 102 4.70 29.07 -11.43
C ASN A 102 5.57 28.11 -10.58
N PRO A 103 5.71 28.36 -9.29
CA PRO A 103 6.43 27.45 -8.40
C PRO A 103 5.80 26.05 -8.38
N THR A 104 6.62 25.04 -8.11
CA THR A 104 6.15 23.67 -7.91
C THR A 104 5.49 23.51 -6.54
N ILE A 105 4.44 22.73 -6.46
CA ILE A 105 3.78 22.36 -5.19
C ILE A 105 4.66 21.34 -4.47
N THR A 106 5.20 21.71 -3.32
CA THR A 106 6.04 20.84 -2.49
C THR A 106 5.25 20.07 -1.46
N LYS A 107 4.08 20.62 -1.05
CA LYS A 107 3.18 20.02 -0.09
C LYS A 107 1.76 20.53 -0.27
N ILE A 108 0.78 19.68 -0.01
CA ILE A 108 -0.64 20.06 0.05
C ILE A 108 -1.13 19.77 1.46
N VAL A 109 -1.85 20.72 2.04
CA VAL A 109 -2.43 20.64 3.38
C VAL A 109 -3.91 20.97 3.31
N THR A 110 -4.73 20.23 4.00
CA THR A 110 -6.17 20.50 4.11
C THR A 110 -6.60 20.62 5.57
N THR A 111 -7.59 21.46 5.85
CA THR A 111 -8.20 21.56 7.17
C THR A 111 -9.49 20.73 7.30
N ALA A 112 -9.74 19.82 6.37
CA ALA A 112 -10.85 18.89 6.44
C ALA A 112 -10.83 18.06 7.73
N LYS A 113 -11.97 17.93 8.39
CA LYS A 113 -12.17 17.10 9.60
C LYS A 113 -13.25 16.05 9.38
N ALA A 114 -14.25 16.37 8.57
CA ALA A 114 -15.36 15.46 8.26
C ALA A 114 -14.92 14.28 7.38
N PHE A 115 -13.85 14.45 6.62
CA PHE A 115 -13.28 13.42 5.76
C PHE A 115 -11.82 13.15 6.12
N PRO A 116 -11.35 11.89 5.99
CA PRO A 116 -9.92 11.58 6.12
C PRO A 116 -9.09 12.42 5.15
N GLU A 117 -8.03 13.07 5.63
CA GLU A 117 -7.14 13.91 4.82
C GLU A 117 -6.65 13.19 3.55
N ALA A 118 -6.27 11.91 3.68
CA ALA A 118 -5.83 11.08 2.55
C ALA A 118 -6.87 10.98 1.41
N ASN A 119 -8.16 11.01 1.73
CA ASN A 119 -9.22 10.96 0.72
C ASN A 119 -9.35 12.30 -0.02
N VAL A 120 -9.21 13.40 0.69
CA VAL A 120 -9.24 14.75 0.10
C VAL A 120 -8.02 14.95 -0.80
N LEU A 121 -6.83 14.57 -0.34
CA LEU A 121 -5.59 14.67 -1.13
C LEU A 121 -5.67 13.80 -2.40
N ARG A 122 -6.17 12.59 -2.28
CA ARG A 122 -6.37 11.69 -3.43
C ARG A 122 -7.35 12.30 -4.45
N TYR A 123 -8.44 12.87 -3.99
CA TYR A 123 -9.41 13.55 -4.87
C TYR A 123 -8.76 14.73 -5.61
N LEU A 124 -7.97 15.56 -4.93
CA LEU A 124 -7.25 16.67 -5.54
C LEU A 124 -6.28 16.19 -6.62
N GLU A 125 -5.57 15.10 -6.37
CA GLU A 125 -4.61 14.53 -7.31
C GLU A 125 -5.29 13.84 -8.50
N SER A 126 -6.27 12.95 -8.25
CA SER A 126 -6.88 12.12 -9.29
C SER A 126 -7.91 12.86 -10.14
N GLU A 127 -8.74 13.71 -9.52
CA GLU A 127 -9.87 14.34 -10.21
C GLU A 127 -9.61 15.80 -10.59
N GLN A 128 -8.72 16.48 -9.84
CA GLN A 128 -8.42 17.89 -10.09
C GLN A 128 -7.03 18.11 -10.69
N ALA A 129 -6.22 17.06 -10.81
CA ALA A 129 -4.84 17.09 -11.29
C ALA A 129 -3.96 18.08 -10.52
N ILE A 130 -4.17 18.16 -9.19
CA ILE A 130 -3.38 18.97 -8.24
C ILE A 130 -2.67 17.99 -7.30
N GLY A 131 -1.37 17.81 -7.48
CA GLY A 131 -0.53 16.91 -6.68
C GLY A 131 0.80 17.53 -6.30
N VAL A 132 1.49 16.92 -5.35
CA VAL A 132 2.87 17.27 -5.00
C VAL A 132 3.77 17.02 -6.21
N GLY A 133 4.66 17.95 -6.53
CA GLY A 133 5.53 17.92 -7.70
C GLY A 133 4.92 18.56 -8.96
N SER A 134 3.62 18.91 -8.97
CA SER A 134 3.00 19.62 -10.09
C SER A 134 3.28 21.14 -10.02
N VAL A 135 3.28 21.79 -11.17
CA VAL A 135 3.37 23.26 -11.26
C VAL A 135 2.04 23.85 -10.77
N PHE A 136 2.11 24.80 -9.86
CA PHE A 136 0.92 25.46 -9.30
C PHE A 136 0.13 26.22 -10.36
N ASN A 137 -1.19 26.01 -10.36
CA ASN A 137 -2.12 26.75 -11.20
C ASN A 137 -3.25 27.33 -10.33
N PRO A 138 -3.31 28.66 -10.14
CA PRO A 138 -4.30 29.30 -9.26
C PRO A 138 -5.74 29.12 -9.74
N LYS A 139 -5.98 29.03 -11.06
CA LYS A 139 -7.31 28.77 -11.60
C LYS A 139 -7.78 27.37 -11.22
N LYS A 140 -6.94 26.36 -11.45
CA LYS A 140 -7.24 24.98 -11.04
C LYS A 140 -7.42 24.83 -9.54
N ALA A 141 -6.62 25.53 -8.74
CA ALA A 141 -6.79 25.52 -7.28
C ALA A 141 -8.15 26.10 -6.86
N THR A 142 -8.62 27.14 -7.54
CA THR A 142 -9.95 27.71 -7.29
C THR A 142 -11.07 26.77 -7.75
N GLU A 143 -10.94 26.14 -8.91
CA GLU A 143 -11.88 25.16 -9.41
C GLU A 143 -11.99 23.94 -8.49
N ALA A 144 -10.83 23.44 -8.03
CA ALA A 144 -10.74 22.35 -7.07
C ALA A 144 -11.39 22.71 -5.72
N ALA A 145 -11.21 23.93 -5.25
CA ALA A 145 -11.87 24.40 -4.04
C ALA A 145 -13.40 24.39 -4.16
N GLN A 146 -13.93 24.83 -5.31
CA GLN A 146 -15.38 24.77 -5.60
C GLN A 146 -15.89 23.32 -5.72
N ALA A 147 -15.08 22.46 -6.36
CA ALA A 147 -15.42 21.05 -6.49
C ALA A 147 -15.46 20.33 -5.12
N LEU A 148 -14.49 20.63 -4.25
CA LEU A 148 -14.50 20.15 -2.87
C LEU A 148 -15.77 20.61 -2.12
N ALA A 149 -16.14 21.88 -2.21
CA ALA A 149 -17.33 22.42 -1.55
C ALA A 149 -18.60 21.64 -1.96
N ARG A 150 -18.76 21.31 -3.26
CA ARG A 150 -19.88 20.50 -3.76
C ARG A 150 -19.92 19.08 -3.20
N ILE A 151 -18.73 18.46 -2.96
CA ILE A 151 -18.68 17.11 -2.34
C ILE A 151 -19.33 17.13 -0.96
N TYR A 152 -19.03 18.13 -0.14
CA TYR A 152 -19.63 18.25 1.19
C TYR A 152 -21.16 18.29 1.09
N ARG A 153 -21.70 19.04 0.13
CA ARG A 153 -23.16 19.11 -0.09
C ARG A 153 -23.75 17.75 -0.45
N ASN A 154 -23.07 17.00 -1.31
CA ASN A 154 -23.50 15.65 -1.72
C ASN A 154 -23.45 14.64 -0.57
N GLU A 155 -22.53 14.83 0.37
CA GLU A 155 -22.37 13.98 1.56
C GLU A 155 -23.26 14.40 2.75
N GLY A 156 -24.23 15.28 2.49
CA GLY A 156 -25.29 15.60 3.45
C GLY A 156 -25.06 16.84 4.31
N PHE A 157 -24.05 17.66 4.00
CA PHE A 157 -23.95 18.99 4.63
C PHE A 157 -25.11 19.89 4.16
N PRO A 158 -25.70 20.69 5.05
CA PRO A 158 -26.78 21.60 4.67
C PRO A 158 -26.30 22.85 3.91
N PHE A 159 -25.00 22.91 3.58
CA PHE A 159 -24.35 24.02 2.85
C PHE A 159 -23.12 23.51 2.09
N GLU A 160 -22.65 24.32 1.16
CA GLU A 160 -21.31 24.17 0.59
C GLU A 160 -20.33 24.97 1.46
N PRO A 161 -19.34 24.32 2.13
CA PRO A 161 -18.39 25.01 2.96
C PRO A 161 -17.55 25.98 2.12
N LYS A 162 -17.13 27.08 2.71
CA LYS A 162 -16.18 27.96 2.08
C LYS A 162 -14.82 27.27 2.06
N VAL A 163 -14.35 26.96 0.85
CA VAL A 163 -13.01 26.39 0.62
C VAL A 163 -12.12 27.47 0.01
N THR A 164 -11.05 27.83 0.70
CA THR A 164 -10.13 28.89 0.25
C THR A 164 -8.76 28.27 -0.01
N PRO A 165 -8.27 28.28 -1.27
CA PRO A 165 -6.91 27.88 -1.56
C PRO A 165 -5.95 29.03 -1.20
N GLU A 166 -4.89 28.72 -0.46
CA GLU A 166 -3.83 29.66 -0.06
C GLU A 166 -2.47 29.04 -0.33
N THR A 167 -1.48 29.87 -0.66
CA THR A 167 -0.12 29.42 -0.91
C THR A 167 0.87 30.07 0.05
N LYS A 168 1.87 29.31 0.46
CA LYS A 168 2.98 29.79 1.26
C LYS A 168 4.30 29.43 0.54
N GLU A 169 5.13 30.44 0.32
CA GLU A 169 6.44 30.21 -0.29
C GLU A 169 7.36 29.42 0.64
N MET A 170 8.05 28.45 0.06
CA MET A 170 9.00 27.58 0.73
C MET A 170 10.27 27.43 -0.10
N ALA A 171 11.35 26.94 0.53
CA ALA A 171 12.56 26.60 -0.22
C ALA A 171 12.25 25.46 -1.23
N GLY A 172 12.37 25.78 -2.51
CA GLY A 172 12.13 24.83 -3.61
C GLY A 172 10.71 24.83 -4.20
N GLY A 173 9.78 25.68 -3.74
CA GLY A 173 8.44 25.80 -4.31
C GLY A 173 7.42 26.43 -3.39
N ILE A 174 6.20 25.88 -3.36
CA ILE A 174 5.12 26.37 -2.49
C ILE A 174 4.47 25.24 -1.72
N GLU A 175 3.94 25.56 -0.56
CA GLU A 175 2.98 24.75 0.18
C GLU A 175 1.57 25.29 -0.14
N LEU A 176 0.67 24.42 -0.62
CA LEU A 176 -0.70 24.75 -1.01
C LEU A 176 -1.67 24.30 0.09
N PHE A 177 -2.43 25.24 0.63
CA PHE A 177 -3.44 24.98 1.65
C PHE A 177 -4.84 25.04 1.04
N PHE A 178 -5.70 24.07 1.39
CA PHE A 178 -7.13 24.16 1.19
C PHE A 178 -7.80 24.34 2.55
N ASN A 179 -8.09 25.58 2.90
CA ASN A 179 -8.76 25.92 4.14
C ASN A 179 -10.28 25.76 3.97
N ILE A 180 -10.86 24.81 4.71
CA ILE A 180 -12.28 24.43 4.60
C ILE A 180 -12.99 24.81 5.87
N ASP A 181 -13.99 25.69 5.79
CA ASP A 181 -14.82 26.07 6.93
C ASP A 181 -16.03 25.14 7.05
N GLU A 182 -15.79 23.97 7.65
CA GLU A 182 -16.83 22.97 7.93
C GLU A 182 -17.78 23.37 9.06
N SER A 183 -17.43 24.39 9.82
CA SER A 183 -18.16 24.83 11.01
C SER A 183 -18.38 26.35 10.98
N PRO A 184 -19.14 26.86 10.00
CA PRO A 184 -19.46 28.27 9.94
C PRO A 184 -20.28 28.72 11.16
N GLU A 185 -20.33 30.03 11.38
CA GLU A 185 -21.14 30.62 12.46
C GLU A 185 -22.62 30.39 12.22
N VAL A 186 -23.31 29.91 13.25
CA VAL A 186 -24.79 29.71 13.26
C VAL A 186 -25.39 30.50 14.41
N ARG A 187 -26.33 31.36 14.07
CA ARG A 187 -27.04 32.21 15.04
C ARG A 187 -28.34 31.57 15.54
N SER A 188 -29.00 30.84 14.68
CA SER A 188 -30.27 30.17 15.01
C SER A 188 -30.56 28.98 14.12
N VAL A 189 -31.45 28.11 14.61
CA VAL A 189 -32.06 27.02 13.85
C VAL A 189 -33.55 27.33 13.67
N GLU A 190 -33.98 27.30 12.44
CA GLU A 190 -35.39 27.36 12.07
C GLU A 190 -35.86 25.98 11.65
N VAL A 191 -36.65 25.34 12.48
CA VAL A 191 -37.26 24.04 12.17
C VAL A 191 -38.55 24.24 11.44
N GLY A 192 -38.68 23.72 10.23
CA GLY A 192 -39.85 23.81 9.38
C GLY A 192 -41.10 23.15 9.98
N THR A 193 -42.21 23.28 9.28
CA THR A 193 -43.46 22.62 9.67
C THR A 193 -43.35 21.12 9.45
N ALA A 194 -43.71 20.36 10.49
CA ALA A 194 -43.98 18.94 10.44
C ALA A 194 -45.45 18.71 10.74
N THR A 195 -46.14 17.89 9.95
CA THR A 195 -47.55 17.64 10.06
C THR A 195 -47.86 16.31 10.74
N TYR A 196 -46.98 15.29 10.50
CA TYR A 196 -47.24 13.93 10.98
C TYR A 196 -46.67 13.67 12.37
N VAL A 197 -45.71 14.49 12.79
CA VAL A 197 -45.09 14.43 14.10
C VAL A 197 -45.13 15.82 14.73
N PRO A 198 -45.48 15.96 16.04
CA PRO A 198 -45.48 17.26 16.70
C PRO A 198 -44.09 17.93 16.61
N LYS A 199 -44.05 19.19 16.18
CA LYS A 199 -42.83 19.98 16.02
C LYS A 199 -41.99 20.04 17.31
N GLU A 200 -42.69 20.08 18.46
CA GLU A 200 -42.10 20.13 19.80
C GLU A 200 -41.17 18.90 20.10
N ARG A 201 -41.38 17.79 19.38
CA ARG A 201 -40.51 16.58 19.50
C ARG A 201 -39.29 16.65 18.59
N LEU A 202 -39.35 17.42 17.53
CA LEU A 202 -38.29 17.52 16.51
C LEU A 202 -37.36 18.69 16.80
N GLU A 203 -37.89 19.85 17.18
CA GLU A 203 -37.14 21.09 17.39
C GLU A 203 -35.96 20.95 18.37
N PRO A 204 -36.11 20.27 19.54
CA PRO A 204 -35.01 20.12 20.49
C PRO A 204 -33.85 19.26 19.95
N LEU A 205 -34.06 18.45 18.90
CA LEU A 205 -33.00 17.62 18.31
C LEU A 205 -31.97 18.46 17.59
N PHE A 206 -32.38 19.64 17.09
CA PHE A 206 -31.52 20.52 16.31
C PHE A 206 -30.83 21.62 17.13
N GLU A 207 -31.25 21.84 18.38
CA GLU A 207 -30.57 22.80 19.27
C GLU A 207 -29.08 22.47 19.47
N PRO A 208 -28.67 21.19 19.69
CA PRO A 208 -27.28 20.83 19.87
C PRO A 208 -26.42 21.01 18.62
N VAL A 209 -27.02 21.24 17.43
CA VAL A 209 -26.28 21.45 16.18
C VAL A 209 -25.45 22.73 16.23
N ILE A 210 -25.80 23.65 17.10
CA ILE A 210 -25.02 24.85 17.40
C ILE A 210 -24.11 24.52 18.60
N GLU A 211 -22.85 24.43 18.35
CA GLU A 211 -21.83 24.22 19.38
C GLU A 211 -20.92 25.44 19.42
N ASN A 212 -20.90 26.16 20.56
CA ASN A 212 -20.13 27.40 20.72
C ASN A 212 -20.41 28.46 19.61
N GLY A 213 -21.66 28.58 19.15
CA GLY A 213 -22.03 29.51 18.09
C GLY A 213 -21.67 29.03 16.67
N ARG A 214 -21.19 27.81 16.51
CA ARG A 214 -20.75 27.25 15.22
C ARG A 214 -21.51 25.97 14.88
N PHE A 215 -21.58 25.66 13.58
CA PHE A 215 -22.20 24.44 13.07
C PHE A 215 -21.37 23.20 13.44
N SER A 216 -22.03 22.17 13.95
CA SER A 216 -21.46 20.84 14.19
C SER A 216 -22.13 19.81 13.27
N PHE A 217 -21.37 19.29 12.30
CA PHE A 217 -21.89 18.28 11.35
C PHE A 217 -22.24 16.95 12.05
N GLU A 218 -21.47 16.53 13.01
CA GLU A 218 -21.73 15.31 13.79
C GLU A 218 -23.08 15.39 14.51
N ARG A 219 -23.35 16.51 15.18
CA ARG A 219 -24.61 16.77 15.87
C ARG A 219 -25.79 16.90 14.90
N PHE A 220 -25.55 17.51 13.74
CA PHE A 220 -26.57 17.60 12.69
C PHE A 220 -26.93 16.21 12.15
N ARG A 221 -25.95 15.36 11.87
CA ARG A 221 -26.17 13.98 11.41
C ARG A 221 -26.92 13.15 12.45
N ASP A 222 -26.59 13.28 13.74
CA ASP A 222 -27.32 12.65 14.83
C ASP A 222 -28.78 13.13 14.88
N ALA A 223 -29.03 14.43 14.80
CA ALA A 223 -30.37 15.01 14.75
C ALA A 223 -31.21 14.50 13.56
N VAL A 224 -30.59 14.38 12.39
CA VAL A 224 -31.21 13.80 11.19
C VAL A 224 -31.59 12.34 11.42
N GLY A 225 -30.68 11.54 12.01
CA GLY A 225 -30.94 10.14 12.34
C GLY A 225 -32.08 9.98 13.34
N ARG A 226 -32.06 10.71 14.45
CA ARG A 226 -33.12 10.69 15.46
C ARG A 226 -34.48 11.18 14.92
N THR A 227 -34.47 12.15 14.01
CA THR A 227 -35.65 12.57 13.32
C THR A 227 -36.29 11.43 12.54
N ALA A 228 -35.47 10.70 11.76
CA ALA A 228 -35.94 9.53 11.01
C ALA A 228 -36.49 8.43 11.93
N ASP A 229 -35.89 8.21 13.09
CA ASP A 229 -36.36 7.24 14.09
C ASP A 229 -37.72 7.65 14.69
N ILE A 230 -37.91 8.92 14.98
CA ILE A 230 -39.21 9.44 15.49
C ILE A 230 -40.31 9.24 14.45
N TYR A 231 -40.07 9.58 13.19
CA TYR A 231 -41.01 9.33 12.11
C TYR A 231 -41.31 7.84 11.94
N ALA A 232 -40.30 7.01 11.96
CA ALA A 232 -40.43 5.56 11.85
C ALA A 232 -41.21 4.95 13.01
N THR A 233 -40.97 5.42 14.25
CA THR A 233 -41.71 4.98 15.44
C THR A 233 -43.19 5.40 15.39
N ALA A 234 -43.51 6.51 14.75
CA ALA A 234 -44.88 6.96 14.52
C ALA A 234 -45.57 6.30 13.30
N GLY A 235 -44.88 5.36 12.61
CA GLY A 235 -45.39 4.63 11.45
C GLY A 235 -45.11 5.29 10.10
N PHE A 236 -44.49 6.48 10.07
CA PHE A 236 -44.24 7.27 8.85
C PHE A 236 -42.87 7.01 8.27
N ARG A 237 -42.53 5.74 8.07
CA ARG A 237 -41.22 5.33 7.54
C ARG A 237 -40.92 5.96 6.17
N GLY A 238 -39.70 6.50 6.02
CA GLY A 238 -39.25 7.18 4.81
C GLY A 238 -39.56 8.68 4.79
N SER A 239 -40.29 9.21 5.77
CA SER A 239 -40.38 10.65 6.08
C SER A 239 -39.22 11.05 7.00
N GLY A 240 -38.81 12.33 6.98
CA GLY A 240 -37.70 12.83 7.79
C GLY A 240 -37.15 14.14 7.25
N VAL A 241 -35.90 14.45 7.56
CA VAL A 241 -35.23 15.66 7.07
C VAL A 241 -34.99 15.59 5.57
N ASP A 242 -35.39 16.62 4.85
CA ASP A 242 -35.03 16.80 3.45
C ASP A 242 -33.67 17.51 3.34
N LEU A 243 -32.61 16.74 3.16
CA LEU A 243 -31.26 17.27 3.06
C LEU A 243 -31.08 18.19 1.85
N ALA A 244 -31.82 17.97 0.76
CA ALA A 244 -31.67 18.78 -0.45
C ALA A 244 -32.27 20.19 -0.26
N ARG A 245 -33.35 20.31 0.50
CA ARG A 245 -34.00 21.59 0.82
C ARG A 245 -33.53 22.23 2.12
N THR A 246 -32.89 21.46 3.01
CA THR A 246 -32.28 22.00 4.23
C THR A 246 -31.05 22.83 3.86
N SER A 247 -30.91 24.03 4.44
CA SER A 247 -29.85 24.97 4.07
C SER A 247 -29.39 25.80 5.27
N LEU A 248 -28.11 26.20 5.23
CA LEU A 248 -27.56 27.21 6.14
C LEU A 248 -27.21 28.45 5.34
N VAL A 249 -28.00 29.53 5.58
CA VAL A 249 -27.86 30.80 4.88
C VAL A 249 -27.86 31.93 5.91
N ASP A 250 -26.90 32.83 5.81
CA ASP A 250 -26.78 34.00 6.70
C ASP A 250 -26.81 33.64 8.20
N GLY A 251 -26.18 32.52 8.55
CA GLY A 251 -26.12 32.03 9.93
C GLY A 251 -27.42 31.42 10.46
N VAL A 252 -28.43 31.20 9.62
CA VAL A 252 -29.69 30.54 9.98
C VAL A 252 -29.71 29.15 9.32
N LEU A 253 -29.77 28.11 10.15
CA LEU A 253 -30.00 26.75 9.68
C LEU A 253 -31.50 26.51 9.52
N LYS A 254 -31.95 26.39 8.26
CA LYS A 254 -33.36 26.10 7.93
C LYS A 254 -33.52 24.61 7.67
N VAL A 255 -34.12 23.89 8.61
CA VAL A 255 -34.41 22.46 8.51
C VAL A 255 -35.75 22.25 7.84
N VAL A 256 -35.77 21.49 6.76
CA VAL A 256 -37.00 21.17 6.01
C VAL A 256 -37.28 19.67 6.14
N PHE A 257 -38.54 19.32 6.33
CA PHE A 257 -38.95 17.93 6.36
C PHE A 257 -39.65 17.53 5.05
N SER A 258 -39.43 16.28 4.67
CA SER A 258 -40.15 15.57 3.62
C SER A 258 -41.08 14.56 4.28
N GLU A 259 -42.36 14.77 4.14
CA GLU A 259 -43.42 13.91 4.68
C GLU A 259 -44.12 13.20 3.53
N LEU A 260 -44.05 11.86 3.53
CA LEU A 260 -44.61 11.04 2.47
C LEU A 260 -46.13 10.99 2.53
N LYS A 261 -46.77 11.21 1.38
CA LYS A 261 -48.22 11.08 1.21
C LYS A 261 -48.58 10.11 0.08
N ILE A 262 -49.74 9.55 0.16
CA ILE A 262 -50.32 8.70 -0.87
C ILE A 262 -50.70 9.57 -2.07
N VAL A 263 -50.07 9.32 -3.24
CA VAL A 263 -50.39 10.08 -4.47
C VAL A 263 -51.16 9.26 -5.51
N GLU A 264 -51.08 7.94 -5.37
CA GLU A 264 -51.82 7.02 -6.26
C GLU A 264 -52.15 5.73 -5.53
N ILE A 265 -53.30 5.17 -5.77
CA ILE A 265 -53.73 3.87 -5.25
C ILE A 265 -54.13 2.99 -6.43
N ASN A 266 -53.45 1.86 -6.58
CA ASN A 266 -53.70 0.90 -7.63
C ASN A 266 -54.06 -0.45 -7.01
N ALA A 267 -55.34 -0.80 -7.08
CA ALA A 267 -55.88 -2.05 -6.54
C ALA A 267 -56.32 -2.95 -7.71
N ARG A 268 -55.57 -4.04 -7.94
CA ARG A 268 -55.85 -5.01 -9.01
C ARG A 268 -56.50 -6.27 -8.44
N GLY A 269 -57.80 -6.45 -8.69
CA GLY A 269 -58.52 -7.65 -8.28
C GLY A 269 -58.78 -7.79 -6.77
N VAL A 270 -58.65 -6.71 -6.01
CA VAL A 270 -58.87 -6.65 -4.57
C VAL A 270 -59.75 -5.43 -4.24
N ASP A 271 -60.82 -5.64 -3.48
CA ASP A 271 -61.57 -4.53 -2.88
C ASP A 271 -60.87 -4.08 -1.59
N ILE A 272 -60.26 -2.90 -1.63
CA ILE A 272 -59.57 -2.30 -0.50
C ILE A 272 -60.39 -1.19 0.19
N SER A 273 -61.66 -1.04 -0.13
CA SER A 273 -62.53 0.02 0.43
C SER A 273 -62.55 0.02 1.97
N ALA A 274 -62.44 -1.15 2.58
CA ALA A 274 -62.36 -1.32 4.04
C ALA A 274 -61.11 -0.69 4.67
N LEU A 275 -60.05 -0.41 3.90
CA LEU A 275 -58.84 0.25 4.39
C LEU A 275 -59.04 1.76 4.59
N GLY A 276 -60.05 2.34 3.95
CA GLY A 276 -60.41 3.77 4.06
C GLY A 276 -59.35 4.73 3.50
N LEU A 277 -58.36 4.24 2.73
CA LEU A 277 -57.22 4.99 2.19
C LEU A 277 -57.66 5.92 1.03
N LYS A 278 -57.12 7.14 1.03
CA LYS A 278 -57.39 8.14 -0.01
C LYS A 278 -56.09 8.74 -0.53
N VAL A 279 -56.11 9.16 -1.78
CA VAL A 279 -55.03 9.99 -2.34
C VAL A 279 -55.00 11.30 -1.56
N GLY A 280 -53.80 11.69 -1.12
CA GLY A 280 -53.56 12.84 -0.24
C GLY A 280 -53.37 12.48 1.23
N ASP A 281 -53.74 11.27 1.66
CA ASP A 281 -53.53 10.82 3.03
C ASP A 281 -52.06 10.66 3.35
N PRO A 282 -51.61 10.85 4.61
CA PRO A 282 -50.26 10.52 5.07
C PRO A 282 -49.91 9.05 4.78
N PHE A 283 -48.70 8.81 4.28
CA PHE A 283 -48.22 7.43 4.11
C PHE A 283 -47.76 6.88 5.46
N ASN A 284 -48.67 6.23 6.18
CA ASN A 284 -48.33 5.49 7.40
C ASN A 284 -48.24 3.99 7.08
N LEU A 285 -47.00 3.51 6.92
CA LEU A 285 -46.71 2.14 6.49
C LEU A 285 -47.25 1.11 7.49
N ASP A 286 -47.04 1.33 8.79
CA ASP A 286 -47.44 0.39 9.83
C ASP A 286 -48.99 0.26 9.89
N GLN A 287 -49.72 1.36 9.84
CA GLN A 287 -51.18 1.39 9.81
C GLN A 287 -51.72 0.71 8.54
N ILE A 288 -51.12 0.96 7.40
CA ILE A 288 -51.51 0.31 6.13
C ILE A 288 -51.28 -1.19 6.18
N LEU A 289 -50.14 -1.64 6.70
CA LEU A 289 -49.83 -3.06 6.86
C LEU A 289 -50.82 -3.77 7.81
N ASP A 290 -51.15 -3.14 8.94
CA ASP A 290 -52.14 -3.66 9.87
C ASP A 290 -53.51 -3.78 9.22
N GLY A 291 -53.92 -2.77 8.47
CA GLY A 291 -55.16 -2.77 7.71
C GLY A 291 -55.18 -3.86 6.62
N VAL A 292 -54.11 -3.99 5.84
CA VAL A 292 -53.97 -5.04 4.82
C VAL A 292 -54.01 -6.44 5.44
N ASN A 293 -53.37 -6.64 6.58
CA ASN A 293 -53.40 -7.89 7.30
C ASN A 293 -54.80 -8.21 7.83
N ALA A 294 -55.50 -7.23 8.37
CA ALA A 294 -56.88 -7.40 8.83
C ALA A 294 -57.84 -7.71 7.67
N LEU A 295 -57.72 -6.99 6.56
CA LEU A 295 -58.51 -7.21 5.36
C LEU A 295 -58.22 -8.58 4.75
N SER A 296 -57.00 -8.96 4.64
CA SER A 296 -56.52 -10.26 4.12
C SER A 296 -57.15 -11.41 4.93
N ARG A 297 -57.18 -11.29 6.28
CA ARG A 297 -57.87 -12.28 7.16
C ARG A 297 -59.37 -12.33 6.92
N SER A 298 -60.03 -11.18 6.75
CA SER A 298 -61.47 -11.12 6.58
C SER A 298 -61.96 -11.73 5.27
N ILE A 299 -61.12 -11.62 4.19
CA ILE A 299 -61.46 -12.20 2.88
C ILE A 299 -60.88 -13.62 2.70
N GLY A 300 -60.07 -14.10 3.67
CA GLY A 300 -59.41 -15.41 3.59
C GLY A 300 -58.34 -15.56 2.48
N GLN A 301 -57.86 -14.45 1.97
CA GLN A 301 -56.91 -14.39 0.87
C GLN A 301 -55.85 -13.32 1.15
N LEU A 302 -54.60 -13.66 0.85
CA LEU A 302 -53.49 -12.71 0.94
C LEU A 302 -53.67 -11.54 -0.03
N ILE A 303 -53.30 -10.34 0.45
CA ILE A 303 -53.18 -9.15 -0.39
C ILE A 303 -51.68 -8.85 -0.48
N ASP A 304 -51.11 -8.94 -1.66
CA ASP A 304 -49.77 -8.44 -1.95
C ASP A 304 -49.84 -6.89 -1.99
N PHE A 305 -49.08 -6.26 -1.10
CA PHE A 305 -49.02 -4.82 -0.96
C PHE A 305 -47.60 -4.33 -1.22
N ARG A 306 -47.46 -3.39 -2.15
CA ARG A 306 -46.18 -2.76 -2.50
C ARG A 306 -46.32 -1.25 -2.52
N PRO A 307 -45.58 -0.55 -1.66
CA PRO A 307 -45.43 0.90 -1.77
C PRO A 307 -44.31 1.23 -2.76
N GLU A 308 -44.56 2.09 -3.72
CA GLU A 308 -43.58 2.57 -4.70
C GLU A 308 -43.39 4.08 -4.52
N ARG A 309 -42.14 4.50 -4.24
CA ARG A 309 -41.85 5.94 -4.17
C ARG A 309 -41.79 6.50 -5.60
N VAL A 310 -42.68 7.41 -5.94
CA VAL A 310 -42.83 8.01 -7.28
C VAL A 310 -42.35 9.46 -7.33
N SER A 311 -42.19 10.09 -6.17
CA SER A 311 -41.62 11.43 -6.03
C SER A 311 -41.01 11.64 -4.66
N GLN A 312 -40.42 12.81 -4.40
CA GLN A 312 -39.79 13.12 -3.12
C GLN A 312 -40.76 13.04 -1.92
N GLU A 313 -42.03 13.35 -2.10
CA GLU A 313 -43.09 13.32 -1.07
C GLU A 313 -44.25 12.39 -1.45
N GLY A 314 -44.18 11.62 -2.54
CA GLY A 314 -45.25 10.83 -3.07
C GLY A 314 -45.01 9.35 -3.14
N VAL A 315 -45.94 8.56 -2.61
CA VAL A 315 -45.93 7.10 -2.67
C VAL A 315 -47.16 6.60 -3.43
N ARG A 316 -46.94 5.71 -4.40
CA ARG A 316 -47.97 4.91 -5.05
C ARG A 316 -48.19 3.64 -4.24
N LEU A 317 -49.37 3.29 -3.92
CA LEU A 317 -49.75 2.05 -3.28
C LEU A 317 -50.25 1.06 -4.33
N VAL A 318 -49.68 -0.12 -4.39
CA VAL A 318 -50.10 -1.20 -5.29
C VAL A 318 -50.62 -2.35 -4.43
N PHE A 319 -51.88 -2.75 -4.66
CA PHE A 319 -52.50 -3.91 -4.02
C PHE A 319 -52.87 -4.93 -5.09
N GLN A 320 -52.58 -6.18 -4.85
CA GLN A 320 -52.94 -7.27 -5.73
C GLN A 320 -53.39 -8.50 -4.92
N ALA A 321 -54.39 -9.23 -5.41
CA ALA A 321 -54.79 -10.50 -4.80
C ALA A 321 -53.64 -11.51 -4.91
N GLY A 322 -53.14 -11.99 -3.77
CA GLY A 322 -52.12 -13.03 -3.71
C GLY A 322 -52.74 -14.40 -3.90
N GLU A 323 -51.92 -15.37 -4.36
CA GLU A 323 -52.37 -16.76 -4.54
C GLU A 323 -52.44 -17.53 -3.22
N GLN A 324 -51.94 -16.97 -2.12
CA GLN A 324 -51.75 -17.68 -0.84
C GLN A 324 -52.96 -17.47 0.07
N ARG A 325 -53.40 -18.54 0.80
CA ARG A 325 -54.48 -18.54 1.78
C ARG A 325 -53.91 -18.63 3.19
N PHE A 326 -54.58 -18.03 4.15
CA PHE A 326 -54.31 -18.17 5.59
C PHE A 326 -54.60 -19.63 6.06
N GLY A 327 -53.84 -20.09 7.06
CA GLY A 327 -54.02 -21.39 7.67
C GLY A 327 -52.97 -21.71 8.71
N ALA A 328 -53.18 -22.77 9.49
CA ALA A 328 -52.21 -23.28 10.46
C ALA A 328 -50.99 -23.85 9.77
N ILE A 329 -49.83 -23.47 10.24
CA ILE A 329 -48.53 -24.02 9.78
C ILE A 329 -48.38 -25.42 10.34
N ARG A 330 -48.26 -26.42 9.47
CA ARG A 330 -47.92 -27.79 9.82
C ARG A 330 -46.46 -28.05 9.79
N GLU A 331 -45.78 -27.44 8.84
CA GLU A 331 -44.36 -27.61 8.61
C GLU A 331 -43.70 -26.30 8.16
N VAL A 332 -42.46 -26.06 8.63
CA VAL A 332 -41.63 -24.92 8.18
C VAL A 332 -40.40 -25.46 7.47
N ARG A 333 -40.12 -24.98 6.26
CA ARG A 333 -38.96 -25.36 5.44
C ARG A 333 -38.15 -24.16 5.08
N ILE A 334 -36.83 -24.33 5.10
CA ILE A 334 -35.88 -23.40 4.51
C ILE A 334 -35.15 -24.13 3.39
N GLU A 335 -35.11 -23.55 2.20
CA GLU A 335 -34.51 -24.09 1.01
C GLU A 335 -33.42 -23.15 0.47
N GLY A 336 -32.34 -23.74 -0.13
CA GLY A 336 -31.30 -22.96 -0.83
C GLY A 336 -30.19 -22.42 0.06
N ASN A 337 -30.20 -22.74 1.37
CA ASN A 337 -29.11 -22.41 2.27
C ASN A 337 -27.99 -23.46 2.18
N THR A 338 -26.75 -23.01 2.01
CA THR A 338 -25.53 -23.85 2.06
C THR A 338 -24.51 -23.32 3.05
N ALA A 339 -24.51 -22.01 3.30
CA ALA A 339 -23.56 -21.36 4.21
C ALA A 339 -23.88 -21.60 5.69
N ILE A 340 -25.16 -21.61 6.05
CA ILE A 340 -25.62 -21.77 7.44
C ILE A 340 -26.51 -23.02 7.54
N PRO A 341 -26.30 -23.88 8.55
CA PRO A 341 -27.14 -25.07 8.74
C PRO A 341 -28.61 -24.70 8.90
N THR A 342 -29.51 -25.49 8.25
CA THR A 342 -30.95 -25.26 8.28
C THR A 342 -31.52 -25.20 9.71
N GLN A 343 -31.02 -26.05 10.62
CA GLN A 343 -31.46 -26.06 12.00
C GLN A 343 -31.21 -24.75 12.71
N THR A 344 -30.01 -24.12 12.50
CA THR A 344 -29.68 -22.81 13.08
C THR A 344 -30.64 -21.73 12.60
N LEU A 345 -30.98 -21.74 11.30
CA LEU A 345 -31.92 -20.77 10.73
C LEU A 345 -33.34 -20.98 11.23
N LEU A 346 -33.79 -22.25 11.32
CA LEU A 346 -35.11 -22.56 11.86
C LEU A 346 -35.32 -22.10 13.30
N GLU A 347 -34.29 -22.13 14.14
CA GLU A 347 -34.34 -21.63 15.52
C GLU A 347 -34.60 -20.11 15.58
N LYS A 348 -34.15 -19.36 14.58
CA LYS A 348 -34.29 -17.91 14.51
C LYS A 348 -35.66 -17.42 14.01
N LEU A 349 -36.43 -18.28 13.37
CA LEU A 349 -37.75 -17.92 12.89
C LEU A 349 -38.73 -17.71 14.06
N ARG A 350 -39.69 -16.78 13.88
CA ARG A 350 -40.80 -16.56 14.79
C ARG A 350 -41.93 -17.54 14.53
N LEU A 351 -42.25 -17.74 13.24
CA LEU A 351 -43.28 -18.64 12.82
C LEU A 351 -42.84 -20.11 12.98
N LYS A 352 -43.62 -20.87 13.75
CA LYS A 352 -43.33 -22.26 14.06
C LYS A 352 -44.50 -23.17 13.63
N PRO A 353 -44.29 -24.48 13.53
CA PRO A 353 -45.42 -25.42 13.39
C PRO A 353 -46.43 -25.23 14.53
N GLY A 354 -47.70 -25.10 14.19
CA GLY A 354 -48.83 -24.81 15.11
C GLY A 354 -49.31 -23.39 15.09
N ASP A 355 -48.50 -22.42 14.63
CA ASP A 355 -48.89 -21.04 14.48
C ASP A 355 -49.81 -20.81 13.26
N GLU A 356 -50.58 -19.75 13.26
CA GLU A 356 -51.30 -19.30 12.07
C GLU A 356 -50.31 -18.54 11.16
N TYR A 357 -50.30 -18.87 9.87
CA TYR A 357 -49.39 -18.21 8.93
C TYR A 357 -49.70 -16.73 8.83
N ASN A 358 -48.68 -15.89 9.02
CA ASN A 358 -48.76 -14.45 8.92
C ASN A 358 -47.63 -13.93 7.99
N PRO A 359 -48.00 -13.28 6.85
CA PRO A 359 -47.02 -12.78 5.88
C PRO A 359 -46.08 -11.71 6.41
N ALA A 360 -46.55 -10.84 7.31
CA ALA A 360 -45.69 -9.82 7.91
C ALA A 360 -44.63 -10.48 8.79
N LEU A 361 -45.02 -11.47 9.60
CA LEU A 361 -44.05 -12.26 10.38
C LEU A 361 -43.12 -13.09 9.51
N ALA A 362 -43.60 -13.60 8.37
CA ALA A 362 -42.78 -14.32 7.42
C ALA A 362 -41.72 -13.43 6.78
N ASN A 363 -42.05 -12.17 6.50
CA ASN A 363 -41.07 -11.16 6.04
C ASN A 363 -40.08 -10.75 7.16
N GLU A 364 -40.54 -10.65 8.41
CA GLU A 364 -39.63 -10.47 9.54
C GLU A 364 -38.70 -11.64 9.73
N ASP A 365 -39.16 -12.86 9.52
CA ASP A 365 -38.34 -14.08 9.56
C ASP A 365 -37.24 -14.03 8.50
N PHE A 366 -37.58 -13.62 7.28
CA PHE A 366 -36.55 -13.40 6.24
C PHE A 366 -35.53 -12.33 6.65
N ALA A 367 -35.98 -11.23 7.24
CA ALA A 367 -35.08 -10.19 7.73
C ALA A 367 -34.15 -10.67 8.87
N ARG A 368 -34.60 -11.65 9.68
CA ARG A 368 -33.76 -12.33 10.68
C ARG A 368 -32.72 -13.25 10.04
N ILE A 369 -33.16 -14.07 9.09
CA ILE A 369 -32.25 -14.90 8.29
C ILE A 369 -31.18 -14.03 7.61
N LEU A 370 -31.57 -12.93 6.99
CA LEU A 370 -30.64 -12.01 6.33
C LEU A 370 -29.58 -11.44 7.30
N ARG A 371 -29.99 -11.17 8.55
CA ARG A 371 -29.05 -10.74 9.59
C ARG A 371 -28.06 -11.83 9.94
N GLU A 372 -28.54 -13.07 10.20
CA GLU A 372 -27.66 -14.20 10.49
C GLU A 372 -26.63 -14.44 9.37
N TYR A 373 -27.04 -14.29 8.11
CA TYR A 373 -26.12 -14.39 6.98
C TYR A 373 -25.07 -13.29 6.99
N ARG A 374 -25.46 -12.04 7.24
CA ARG A 374 -24.52 -10.91 7.33
C ARG A 374 -23.55 -11.04 8.51
N ASP A 375 -24.06 -11.49 9.66
CA ASP A 375 -23.25 -11.74 10.84
C ASP A 375 -22.23 -12.87 10.60
N ALA A 376 -22.59 -13.86 9.77
CA ALA A 376 -21.70 -14.91 9.29
C ALA A 376 -20.79 -14.47 8.13
N GLY A 377 -20.92 -13.22 7.66
CA GLY A 377 -20.07 -12.65 6.59
C GLY A 377 -20.50 -13.01 5.16
N TYR A 378 -21.74 -13.47 4.98
CA TYR A 378 -22.36 -13.78 3.68
C TYR A 378 -23.51 -12.82 3.36
N ASP A 379 -24.02 -12.90 2.13
CA ASP A 379 -25.19 -12.10 1.75
C ASP A 379 -26.16 -12.94 0.90
N LEU A 380 -27.42 -12.50 0.90
CA LEU A 380 -28.50 -13.11 0.17
C LEU A 380 -29.06 -12.13 -0.87
N VAL A 381 -29.77 -12.65 -1.87
CA VAL A 381 -30.64 -11.82 -2.72
C VAL A 381 -31.67 -11.14 -1.81
N GLY A 382 -31.74 -9.79 -1.88
CA GLY A 382 -32.48 -8.98 -0.92
C GLY A 382 -34.00 -9.10 -0.96
N GLN A 383 -34.58 -9.86 -1.91
CA GLN A 383 -36.02 -10.11 -1.99
C GLN A 383 -36.37 -11.50 -1.47
N PRO A 384 -37.30 -11.59 -0.51
CA PRO A 384 -37.72 -12.88 0.02
C PRO A 384 -38.57 -13.65 -1.00
N GLU A 385 -38.26 -14.95 -1.18
CA GLU A 385 -39.13 -15.90 -1.87
C GLU A 385 -39.86 -16.75 -0.81
N ILE A 386 -41.04 -16.28 -0.43
CA ILE A 386 -41.86 -16.88 0.62
C ILE A 386 -43.07 -17.54 -0.02
N SER A 387 -43.37 -18.79 0.37
CA SER A 387 -44.61 -19.45 0.00
C SER A 387 -45.27 -20.17 1.17
N PHE A 388 -46.60 -20.16 1.17
CA PHE A 388 -47.38 -20.93 2.10
C PHE A 388 -48.43 -21.72 1.33
N ARG A 389 -48.35 -23.04 1.29
CA ARG A 389 -49.32 -23.93 0.61
C ARG A 389 -49.53 -25.19 1.44
N ASP A 390 -50.79 -25.60 1.58
CA ASP A 390 -51.19 -26.82 2.27
C ASP A 390 -50.59 -26.99 3.68
N GLY A 391 -50.45 -25.87 4.41
CA GLY A 391 -49.89 -25.85 5.76
C GLY A 391 -48.38 -25.94 5.79
N VAL A 392 -47.68 -25.87 4.64
CA VAL A 392 -46.22 -25.82 4.57
C VAL A 392 -45.79 -24.36 4.32
N TYR A 393 -45.05 -23.83 5.26
CA TYR A 393 -44.39 -22.51 5.15
C TYR A 393 -42.97 -22.70 4.65
N VAL A 394 -42.63 -22.14 3.51
CA VAL A 394 -41.32 -22.25 2.88
C VAL A 394 -40.67 -20.89 2.75
N GLN A 395 -39.43 -20.77 3.26
CA GLN A 395 -38.50 -19.67 2.98
C GLN A 395 -37.47 -20.19 1.99
N ARG A 396 -37.49 -19.68 0.75
CA ARG A 396 -36.47 -20.05 -0.24
C ARG A 396 -35.42 -18.95 -0.30
N LEU A 397 -34.18 -19.32 0.00
CA LEU A 397 -33.05 -18.44 0.05
C LEU A 397 -32.26 -18.53 -1.25
N ARG A 398 -31.73 -17.42 -1.72
CA ARG A 398 -30.78 -17.35 -2.80
C ARG A 398 -29.49 -16.73 -2.29
N GLU A 399 -28.50 -17.57 -2.07
CA GLU A 399 -27.18 -17.13 -1.62
C GLU A 399 -26.41 -16.48 -2.78
N LEU A 400 -25.87 -15.29 -2.55
CA LEU A 400 -25.07 -14.59 -3.54
C LEU A 400 -23.77 -15.37 -3.81
N ARG A 401 -23.43 -15.55 -5.10
CA ARG A 401 -22.26 -16.28 -5.57
C ARG A 401 -21.45 -15.44 -6.53
N ILE A 402 -20.14 -15.61 -6.49
CA ILE A 402 -19.22 -14.96 -7.44
C ILE A 402 -19.37 -15.70 -8.77
N ALA A 403 -20.01 -15.04 -9.76
CA ALA A 403 -20.17 -15.58 -11.11
C ALA A 403 -18.94 -15.32 -11.99
N GLY A 404 -18.14 -14.29 -11.67
CA GLY A 404 -16.94 -13.99 -12.42
C GLY A 404 -16.25 -12.73 -11.95
N TYR A 405 -15.09 -12.48 -12.55
CA TYR A 405 -14.28 -11.29 -12.39
C TYR A 405 -14.12 -10.59 -13.73
N ARG A 406 -14.15 -9.26 -13.71
CA ARG A 406 -13.83 -8.42 -14.87
C ARG A 406 -12.82 -7.37 -14.43
N ILE A 407 -11.77 -7.17 -15.22
CA ILE A 407 -10.74 -6.18 -14.92
C ILE A 407 -10.93 -5.01 -15.87
N GLU A 408 -11.14 -3.81 -15.30
CA GLU A 408 -11.36 -2.57 -16.04
C GLU A 408 -10.64 -1.40 -15.34
N PRO A 409 -9.72 -0.68 -16.02
CA PRO A 409 -9.17 -0.96 -17.35
C PRO A 409 -8.30 -2.24 -17.38
N ALA A 410 -8.01 -2.72 -18.59
CA ALA A 410 -7.13 -3.88 -18.78
C ALA A 410 -5.73 -3.61 -18.18
N LEU A 411 -5.13 -4.64 -17.62
CA LEU A 411 -3.76 -4.57 -17.11
C LEU A 411 -2.76 -4.37 -18.26
N THR A 412 -1.70 -3.63 -17.99
CA THR A 412 -0.68 -3.30 -19.01
C THR A 412 0.54 -4.20 -18.93
N ARG A 413 0.86 -4.72 -17.74
CA ARG A 413 2.08 -5.49 -17.47
C ARG A 413 1.82 -6.84 -16.82
N THR A 414 0.96 -6.88 -15.81
CA THR A 414 0.73 -8.07 -14.99
C THR A 414 -0.30 -8.97 -15.64
N ASP A 415 -0.04 -10.28 -15.67
CA ASP A 415 -1.05 -11.25 -16.09
C ASP A 415 -2.22 -11.26 -15.09
N PRO A 416 -3.48 -11.20 -15.56
CA PRO A 416 -4.67 -11.20 -14.71
C PRO A 416 -4.71 -12.34 -13.69
N SER A 417 -4.20 -13.51 -14.04
CA SER A 417 -4.17 -14.68 -13.16
C SER A 417 -3.40 -14.43 -11.87
N VAL A 418 -2.40 -13.53 -11.89
CA VAL A 418 -1.61 -13.18 -10.70
C VAL A 418 -2.49 -12.56 -9.60
N PHE A 419 -3.46 -11.73 -9.99
CA PHE A 419 -4.38 -11.13 -9.04
C PHE A 419 -5.59 -12.02 -8.77
N LEU A 420 -6.14 -12.65 -9.82
CA LEU A 420 -7.35 -13.46 -9.69
C LEU A 420 -7.14 -14.73 -8.84
N ARG A 421 -5.94 -15.30 -8.81
CA ARG A 421 -5.62 -16.43 -7.94
C ARG A 421 -5.63 -16.11 -6.44
N GLU A 422 -5.53 -14.82 -6.08
CA GLU A 422 -5.61 -14.34 -4.69
C GLU A 422 -7.06 -14.07 -4.26
N MET A 423 -7.99 -14.01 -5.21
CA MET A 423 -9.39 -13.75 -4.98
C MET A 423 -10.17 -15.04 -4.69
N PRO A 424 -11.34 -14.96 -4.06
CA PRO A 424 -12.20 -16.12 -3.88
C PRO A 424 -12.52 -16.82 -5.22
N PRO A 425 -12.61 -18.16 -5.27
CA PRO A 425 -12.88 -18.87 -6.53
C PRO A 425 -14.23 -18.49 -7.14
N VAL A 426 -14.30 -18.49 -8.48
CA VAL A 426 -15.58 -18.36 -9.19
C VAL A 426 -16.47 -19.55 -8.82
N GLY A 427 -17.76 -19.29 -8.57
CA GLY A 427 -18.75 -20.26 -8.06
C GLY A 427 -18.82 -20.33 -6.53
N SER A 428 -17.87 -19.76 -5.79
CA SER A 428 -17.95 -19.68 -4.33
C SER A 428 -19.01 -18.69 -3.87
N LEU A 429 -19.45 -18.83 -2.61
CA LEU A 429 -20.34 -17.86 -1.97
C LEU A 429 -19.67 -16.50 -1.89
N PHE A 430 -20.44 -15.46 -2.14
CA PHE A 430 -19.96 -14.08 -1.97
C PHE A 430 -19.79 -13.77 -0.49
N SER A 431 -18.55 -13.54 -0.08
CA SER A 431 -18.18 -13.16 1.29
C SER A 431 -17.31 -11.91 1.27
N VAL A 432 -17.76 -10.88 1.98
CA VAL A 432 -17.02 -9.63 2.14
C VAL A 432 -15.69 -9.86 2.87
N ALA A 433 -15.66 -10.77 3.84
CA ALA A 433 -14.44 -11.12 4.56
C ALA A 433 -13.41 -11.81 3.64
N ALA A 434 -13.84 -12.79 2.84
CA ALA A 434 -12.98 -13.46 1.87
C ALA A 434 -12.47 -12.50 0.78
N LEU A 435 -13.32 -11.59 0.33
CA LEU A 435 -12.94 -10.55 -0.64
C LEU A 435 -11.87 -9.60 -0.06
N ARG A 436 -12.05 -9.12 1.17
CA ARG A 436 -11.04 -8.29 1.86
C ARG A 436 -9.72 -9.02 2.03
N GLN A 437 -9.77 -10.32 2.36
CA GLN A 437 -8.57 -11.13 2.47
C GLN A 437 -7.85 -11.25 1.12
N GLY A 438 -8.59 -11.48 0.03
CA GLY A 438 -8.04 -11.49 -1.33
C GLY A 438 -7.37 -10.17 -1.69
N ILE A 439 -8.04 -9.05 -1.43
CA ILE A 439 -7.48 -7.70 -1.64
C ILE A 439 -6.19 -7.50 -0.82
N THR A 440 -6.19 -7.90 0.43
CA THR A 440 -5.00 -7.81 1.30
C THR A 440 -3.86 -8.66 0.74
N ASN A 441 -4.15 -9.85 0.24
CA ASN A 441 -3.15 -10.72 -0.37
C ASN A 441 -2.56 -10.09 -1.65
N ILE A 442 -3.41 -9.49 -2.49
CA ILE A 442 -2.98 -8.76 -3.69
C ILE A 442 -2.06 -7.60 -3.31
N LEU A 443 -2.41 -6.79 -2.31
CA LEU A 443 -1.57 -5.69 -1.84
C LEU A 443 -0.20 -6.17 -1.34
N ARG A 444 -0.16 -7.31 -0.65
CA ARG A 444 1.10 -7.93 -0.18
C ARG A 444 2.03 -8.37 -1.31
N THR A 445 1.54 -8.48 -2.55
CA THR A 445 2.41 -8.77 -3.70
C THR A 445 3.35 -7.61 -4.02
N GLY A 446 3.01 -6.38 -3.61
CA GLY A 446 3.75 -5.16 -3.95
C GLY A 446 3.59 -4.73 -5.41
N LEU A 447 2.67 -5.34 -6.17
CA LEU A 447 2.47 -5.06 -7.60
C LEU A 447 1.49 -3.92 -7.87
N LEU A 448 0.84 -3.38 -6.83
CA LEU A 448 -0.09 -2.27 -6.93
C LEU A 448 0.40 -1.06 -6.14
N ARG A 449 0.12 0.13 -6.65
CA ARG A 449 0.39 1.42 -5.98
C ARG A 449 -0.61 1.74 -4.87
N GLU A 450 -1.85 1.23 -5.02
CA GLU A 450 -2.96 1.50 -4.12
C GLU A 450 -3.91 0.29 -4.06
N PRO A 451 -4.80 0.22 -3.08
CA PRO A 451 -5.81 -0.83 -3.01
C PRO A 451 -6.67 -0.87 -4.28
N PRO A 452 -7.00 -2.07 -4.80
CA PRO A 452 -7.85 -2.20 -5.97
C PRO A 452 -9.24 -1.66 -5.69
N GLY A 453 -9.81 -0.97 -6.68
CA GLY A 453 -11.23 -0.65 -6.69
C GLY A 453 -12.04 -1.92 -6.97
N VAL A 454 -13.13 -2.11 -6.21
CA VAL A 454 -14.04 -3.24 -6.39
C VAL A 454 -15.46 -2.74 -6.55
N ARG A 455 -16.10 -3.08 -7.65
CA ARG A 455 -17.49 -2.73 -7.93
C ARG A 455 -18.28 -4.00 -8.25
N PRO A 456 -19.25 -4.38 -7.39
CA PRO A 456 -20.14 -5.49 -7.71
C PRO A 456 -21.10 -5.11 -8.84
N GLN A 457 -21.30 -6.01 -9.77
CA GLN A 457 -22.28 -5.94 -10.84
C GLN A 457 -23.12 -7.21 -10.81
N GLN A 458 -24.42 -7.10 -11.03
CA GLN A 458 -25.28 -8.25 -11.13
C GLN A 458 -24.95 -9.06 -12.40
N GLY A 459 -24.88 -10.37 -12.26
CA GLY A 459 -24.73 -11.31 -13.38
C GLY A 459 -26.05 -11.70 -14.02
N ASP A 460 -26.06 -12.81 -14.72
CA ASP A 460 -27.23 -13.28 -15.49
C ASP A 460 -28.39 -13.75 -14.60
N ARG A 461 -28.12 -14.25 -13.41
CA ARG A 461 -29.11 -14.67 -12.41
C ARG A 461 -29.13 -13.69 -11.23
N PRO A 462 -30.22 -13.60 -10.47
CA PRO A 462 -30.30 -12.74 -9.30
C PRO A 462 -29.24 -13.02 -8.23
N GLU A 463 -28.81 -14.26 -8.10
CA GLU A 463 -27.77 -14.70 -7.15
C GLU A 463 -26.33 -14.52 -7.64
N ASP A 464 -26.15 -14.21 -8.94
CA ASP A 464 -24.84 -14.11 -9.55
C ASP A 464 -24.28 -12.69 -9.37
N VAL A 465 -23.05 -12.60 -8.85
CA VAL A 465 -22.30 -11.35 -8.69
C VAL A 465 -21.04 -11.40 -9.54
N ILE A 466 -20.90 -10.46 -10.47
CA ILE A 466 -19.67 -10.21 -11.20
C ILE A 466 -18.92 -9.09 -10.48
N LEU A 467 -17.67 -9.33 -10.12
CA LEU A 467 -16.82 -8.33 -9.48
C LEU A 467 -15.95 -7.63 -10.52
N VAL A 468 -16.22 -6.35 -10.75
CA VAL A 468 -15.41 -5.49 -11.61
C VAL A 468 -14.29 -4.91 -10.76
N LEU A 469 -13.06 -5.27 -11.12
CA LEU A 469 -11.84 -4.90 -10.42
C LEU A 469 -11.09 -3.85 -11.21
N SER A 470 -10.61 -2.81 -10.55
CA SER A 470 -9.71 -1.82 -11.14
C SER A 470 -8.39 -1.81 -10.40
N PHE A 471 -7.29 -1.88 -11.14
CA PHE A 471 -5.94 -1.95 -10.59
C PHE A 471 -5.08 -0.80 -11.10
N ARG A 472 -4.25 -0.25 -10.21
CA ARG A 472 -3.14 0.64 -10.58
C ARG A 472 -1.82 -0.06 -10.32
N GLU A 473 -1.18 -0.52 -11.39
CA GLU A 473 0.06 -1.28 -11.31
C GLU A 473 1.21 -0.43 -10.79
N ALA A 474 2.04 -1.01 -9.93
CA ALA A 474 3.27 -0.40 -9.42
C ALA A 474 4.42 -0.56 -10.42
N GLN A 475 5.44 0.27 -10.29
CA GLN A 475 6.73 0.05 -10.94
C GLN A 475 7.47 -1.05 -10.18
N THR A 476 7.82 -2.14 -10.83
CA THR A 476 8.37 -3.35 -10.20
C THR A 476 9.86 -3.55 -10.46
N GLY A 477 10.40 -2.91 -11.49
CA GLY A 477 11.82 -2.92 -11.80
C GLY A 477 12.56 -1.84 -11.01
N SER A 478 13.73 -2.18 -10.46
CA SER A 478 14.60 -1.25 -9.76
C SER A 478 16.05 -1.42 -10.17
N PHE A 479 16.77 -0.31 -10.19
CA PHE A 479 18.22 -0.23 -10.33
C PHE A 479 18.76 0.46 -9.09
N ILE A 480 19.59 -0.24 -8.33
CA ILE A 480 20.07 0.19 -7.03
C ILE A 480 21.60 0.25 -7.04
N PRO A 481 22.21 1.41 -7.28
CA PRO A 481 23.61 1.61 -6.97
C PRO A 481 23.77 1.71 -5.46
N GLY A 482 24.78 1.05 -4.91
CA GLY A 482 25.06 1.07 -3.48
C GLY A 482 26.54 1.27 -3.21
N ILE A 483 26.82 1.92 -2.08
CA ILE A 483 28.14 1.96 -1.48
C ILE A 483 27.93 1.53 -0.03
N SER A 484 28.67 0.53 0.39
CA SER A 484 28.67 0.05 1.77
C SER A 484 30.08 0.10 2.35
N TRP A 485 30.14 0.18 3.66
CA TRP A 485 31.37 0.05 4.39
C TRP A 485 31.16 -0.87 5.59
N SER A 486 32.07 -1.75 5.84
CA SER A 486 32.09 -2.52 7.08
C SER A 486 33.51 -2.55 7.65
N SER A 487 33.64 -2.71 8.96
CA SER A 487 34.93 -2.88 9.62
C SER A 487 35.64 -4.18 9.20
N LEU A 488 34.90 -5.14 8.63
CA LEU A 488 35.39 -6.44 8.19
C LEU A 488 35.97 -6.39 6.77
N THR A 489 35.22 -5.78 5.83
CA THR A 489 35.55 -5.81 4.39
C THR A 489 35.96 -4.46 3.83
N GLY A 490 35.93 -3.38 4.62
CA GLY A 490 36.18 -2.02 4.14
C GLY A 490 35.04 -1.47 3.25
N TRP A 491 35.42 -0.68 2.26
CA TRP A 491 34.51 -0.10 1.27
C TRP A 491 34.12 -1.09 0.20
N GLU A 492 32.81 -1.20 -0.09
CA GLU A 492 32.29 -2.00 -1.19
C GLU A 492 31.35 -1.14 -2.04
N GLY A 493 31.59 -1.09 -3.35
CA GLY A 493 30.65 -0.53 -4.32
C GLY A 493 29.82 -1.67 -4.93
N ASN A 494 28.50 -1.50 -5.01
CA ASN A 494 27.64 -2.50 -5.63
C ASN A 494 26.60 -1.89 -6.57
N ILE A 495 26.15 -2.69 -7.52
CA ILE A 495 25.08 -2.38 -8.45
C ILE A 495 24.09 -3.52 -8.42
N GLY A 496 22.84 -3.19 -8.03
CA GLY A 496 21.73 -4.13 -8.03
C GLY A 496 20.73 -3.84 -9.15
N ILE A 497 20.26 -4.89 -9.81
CA ILE A 497 19.15 -4.84 -10.74
C ILE A 497 18.13 -5.88 -10.29
N SER A 498 16.89 -5.47 -10.10
CA SER A 498 15.83 -6.38 -9.70
C SER A 498 14.51 -6.07 -10.39
N ASP A 499 13.65 -7.06 -10.49
CA ASP A 499 12.26 -6.92 -10.87
C ASP A 499 11.41 -7.90 -10.06
N THR A 500 10.32 -7.44 -9.51
CA THR A 500 9.38 -8.25 -8.73
C THR A 500 8.21 -8.77 -9.57
N ASN A 501 8.18 -8.45 -10.86
CA ASN A 501 7.12 -8.86 -11.79
C ASN A 501 7.68 -9.27 -13.17
N LEU A 502 8.72 -10.08 -13.18
CA LEU A 502 9.31 -10.59 -14.41
C LEU A 502 8.24 -11.34 -15.24
N TRP A 503 8.15 -11.00 -16.53
CA TRP A 503 7.15 -11.51 -17.49
C TRP A 503 5.68 -11.26 -17.10
N GLY A 504 5.42 -10.38 -16.15
CA GLY A 504 4.06 -10.14 -15.66
C GLY A 504 3.51 -11.24 -14.73
N LEU A 505 4.30 -12.23 -14.37
CA LEU A 505 3.87 -13.41 -13.61
C LEU A 505 4.13 -13.30 -12.09
N ALA A 506 4.48 -12.11 -11.61
CA ALA A 506 4.95 -11.87 -10.25
C ALA A 506 6.24 -12.66 -9.89
N HIS A 507 6.97 -13.16 -10.88
CA HIS A 507 8.26 -13.77 -10.67
C HIS A 507 9.28 -12.67 -10.33
N GLN A 508 10.22 -13.00 -9.47
CA GLN A 508 11.19 -12.06 -8.95
C GLN A 508 12.59 -12.46 -9.38
N TYR A 509 13.38 -11.52 -9.80
CA TYR A 509 14.81 -11.71 -9.89
C TYR A 509 15.56 -10.57 -9.23
N ASN A 510 16.75 -10.87 -8.77
CA ASN A 510 17.72 -9.91 -8.27
C ASN A 510 19.12 -10.33 -8.74
N VAL A 511 19.85 -9.40 -9.32
CA VAL A 511 21.25 -9.58 -9.70
C VAL A 511 22.04 -8.45 -9.06
N THR A 512 23.07 -8.80 -8.30
CA THR A 512 23.97 -7.83 -7.66
C THR A 512 25.40 -8.12 -8.08
N LEU A 513 26.09 -7.10 -8.49
CA LEU A 513 27.52 -7.08 -8.72
C LEU A 513 28.18 -6.14 -7.73
N GLY A 514 29.17 -6.59 -7.00
CA GLY A 514 29.93 -5.79 -6.05
C GLY A 514 31.41 -5.74 -6.42
N ILE A 515 32.06 -4.66 -6.03
CA ILE A 515 33.52 -4.48 -6.15
C ILE A 515 34.02 -4.01 -4.79
N ASN A 516 34.95 -4.77 -4.21
CA ASN A 516 35.63 -4.43 -2.99
C ASN A 516 37.14 -4.20 -3.28
N PRO A 517 37.60 -2.95 -3.31
CA PRO A 517 39.00 -2.64 -3.64
C PRO A 517 40.01 -3.09 -2.56
N ASN A 518 39.52 -3.42 -1.35
CA ASN A 518 40.38 -3.84 -0.25
C ASN A 518 40.53 -5.37 -0.16
N ASP A 519 39.83 -6.13 -0.98
CA ASP A 519 39.85 -7.58 -0.99
C ASP A 519 41.10 -8.04 -1.76
N ALA A 520 42.04 -8.73 -1.09
CA ALA A 520 43.34 -9.18 -1.59
C ALA A 520 43.24 -10.03 -2.87
N GLY A 521 43.01 -9.39 -4.00
CA GLY A 521 42.96 -10.01 -5.33
C GLY A 521 41.59 -10.61 -5.71
N GLN A 522 40.53 -10.37 -4.94
CA GLN A 522 39.20 -10.94 -5.16
C GLN A 522 38.11 -9.86 -5.27
N PHE A 523 38.35 -8.87 -6.09
CA PHE A 523 37.61 -7.62 -6.18
C PHE A 523 36.14 -7.73 -6.54
N ILE A 524 35.65 -8.85 -7.07
CA ILE A 524 34.31 -8.95 -7.62
C ILE A 524 33.46 -9.90 -6.80
N THR A 525 32.37 -9.40 -6.26
CA THR A 525 31.26 -10.19 -5.71
C THR A 525 30.11 -10.28 -6.71
N PHE A 526 29.45 -11.41 -6.74
CA PHE A 526 28.34 -11.65 -7.63
C PHE A 526 27.23 -12.42 -6.89
N SER A 527 25.99 -12.00 -7.05
CA SER A 527 24.84 -12.82 -6.69
C SER A 527 23.73 -12.65 -7.71
N ALA A 528 23.10 -13.75 -8.07
CA ALA A 528 21.89 -13.75 -8.87
C ALA A 528 20.86 -14.69 -8.24
N SER A 529 19.63 -14.22 -8.11
CA SER A 529 18.54 -15.02 -7.58
C SER A 529 17.31 -14.88 -8.45
N TYR A 530 16.58 -15.98 -8.56
CA TYR A 530 15.28 -16.05 -9.19
C TYR A 530 14.29 -16.73 -8.27
N ARG A 531 13.11 -16.15 -8.09
CA ARG A 531 12.10 -16.65 -7.17
C ARG A 531 10.71 -16.63 -7.81
N ILE A 532 9.98 -17.70 -7.66
CA ILE A 532 8.57 -17.83 -7.93
C ILE A 532 7.84 -17.76 -6.59
N PRO A 533 7.15 -16.66 -6.25
CA PRO A 533 6.51 -16.50 -4.95
C PRO A 533 5.34 -17.46 -4.72
N TRP A 534 4.69 -17.88 -5.79
CA TRP A 534 3.65 -18.89 -5.78
C TRP A 534 3.71 -19.77 -7.02
N VAL A 535 4.15 -21.02 -6.84
CA VAL A 535 4.08 -22.06 -7.86
C VAL A 535 2.63 -22.50 -7.99
N TYR A 536 1.89 -21.89 -8.91
CA TYR A 536 0.45 -22.10 -9.09
C TYR A 536 0.19 -23.15 -10.14
N ILE A 537 0.36 -24.43 -9.77
CA ILE A 537 0.16 -25.59 -10.66
C ILE A 537 -0.83 -26.58 -10.05
N ASP A 538 -1.44 -27.38 -10.88
CA ASP A 538 -2.40 -28.43 -10.47
C ASP A 538 -1.65 -29.71 -10.05
N PHE A 539 -0.93 -29.60 -8.95
CA PHE A 539 -0.18 -30.69 -8.34
C PHE A 539 -0.32 -30.58 -6.82
N ALA A 540 -0.70 -31.69 -6.17
CA ALA A 540 -1.01 -31.71 -4.74
C ALA A 540 -1.92 -30.53 -4.35
N ASP A 541 -1.55 -29.72 -3.36
CA ASP A 541 -2.29 -28.58 -2.85
C ASP A 541 -1.66 -27.20 -3.23
N PHE A 542 -0.85 -27.14 -4.29
CA PHE A 542 -0.08 -25.94 -4.65
C PHE A 542 -0.95 -24.77 -5.08
N LYS A 543 -2.18 -25.02 -5.54
CA LYS A 543 -3.17 -23.98 -5.79
C LYS A 543 -3.78 -23.41 -4.53
N GLN A 544 -3.91 -24.22 -3.48
CA GLN A 544 -4.53 -23.85 -2.20
C GLN A 544 -3.50 -23.25 -1.23
N VAL A 545 -2.29 -23.83 -1.21
CA VAL A 545 -1.22 -23.43 -0.29
C VAL A 545 -0.09 -22.77 -1.05
N ARG A 546 0.12 -21.49 -0.76
CA ARG A 546 1.11 -20.62 -1.43
C ARG A 546 2.53 -21.14 -1.23
N THR A 547 3.02 -21.91 -2.19
CA THR A 547 4.35 -22.53 -2.20
C THR A 547 5.29 -21.69 -3.07
N SER A 548 6.39 -21.23 -2.50
CA SER A 548 7.43 -20.49 -3.22
C SER A 548 8.60 -21.41 -3.59
N PHE A 549 9.18 -21.16 -4.74
CA PHE A 549 10.42 -21.79 -5.19
C PHE A 549 11.48 -20.73 -5.48
N GLY A 550 12.73 -21.00 -5.14
CA GLY A 550 13.85 -20.11 -5.41
C GLY A 550 15.09 -20.85 -5.86
N ILE A 551 15.86 -20.20 -6.71
CA ILE A 551 17.21 -20.57 -7.09
C ILE A 551 18.11 -19.35 -6.93
N SER A 552 19.30 -19.54 -6.36
CA SER A 552 20.32 -18.49 -6.29
C SER A 552 21.70 -19.03 -6.62
N VAL A 553 22.48 -18.20 -7.27
CA VAL A 553 23.89 -18.44 -7.59
C VAL A 553 24.69 -17.27 -7.05
N TYR A 554 25.80 -17.54 -6.42
CA TYR A 554 26.61 -16.49 -5.81
C TYR A 554 28.11 -16.82 -5.86
N SER A 555 28.93 -15.79 -5.79
CA SER A 555 30.38 -15.85 -5.56
C SER A 555 30.75 -14.66 -4.68
N GLN A 556 31.08 -14.92 -3.43
CA GLN A 556 31.38 -13.89 -2.43
C GLN A 556 32.51 -14.30 -1.50
N PRO A 557 33.35 -13.37 -1.03
CA PRO A 557 34.35 -13.63 -0.03
C PRO A 557 33.75 -13.73 1.37
N GLN A 558 34.35 -14.55 2.20
CA GLN A 558 34.22 -14.56 3.65
C GLN A 558 35.58 -14.24 4.25
N ALA A 559 35.78 -13.01 4.66
CA ALA A 559 37.09 -12.51 5.12
C ALA A 559 37.38 -12.81 6.60
N ASN A 560 38.64 -12.60 7.00
CA ASN A 560 39.13 -12.62 8.37
C ASN A 560 38.89 -13.95 9.10
N ILE A 561 39.14 -15.06 8.44
CA ILE A 561 39.19 -16.36 9.10
C ILE A 561 40.58 -16.55 9.67
N ASN A 562 40.68 -16.76 10.98
CA ASN A 562 41.95 -16.95 11.65
C ASN A 562 42.54 -18.32 11.33
N PHE A 563 43.79 -18.32 10.92
CA PHE A 563 44.60 -19.48 10.62
C PHE A 563 45.75 -19.58 11.66
N PRO A 564 45.79 -20.63 12.49
CA PRO A 564 46.87 -20.78 13.48
C PRO A 564 48.18 -21.10 12.78
N LEU A 565 49.22 -20.40 13.14
CA LEU A 565 50.61 -20.69 12.77
C LEU A 565 51.27 -21.48 13.88
N GLU A 566 51.94 -22.55 13.51
CA GLU A 566 52.89 -23.22 14.42
C GLU A 566 54.16 -22.37 14.58
N GLN A 567 54.82 -22.54 15.69
CA GLN A 567 56.01 -21.80 16.07
C GLN A 567 57.01 -21.72 14.90
N PHE A 568 57.23 -20.52 14.41
CA PHE A 568 58.05 -20.30 13.20
C PHE A 568 59.55 -20.42 13.45
N TYR A 569 60.03 -19.92 14.56
CA TYR A 569 61.50 -19.79 14.79
C TYR A 569 62.07 -20.65 15.92
N ASN A 570 61.45 -21.73 16.36
CA ASN A 570 61.92 -22.59 17.46
C ASN A 570 62.50 -21.82 18.67
N GLY A 571 61.81 -20.75 19.10
CA GLY A 571 62.22 -19.91 20.21
C GLY A 571 62.92 -18.60 19.84
N ASN A 572 63.23 -18.39 18.55
CA ASN A 572 63.66 -17.08 18.01
C ASN A 572 62.51 -16.46 17.22
N HIS A 573 61.65 -15.76 17.93
CA HIS A 573 60.52 -15.06 17.34
C HIS A 573 60.97 -13.80 16.63
N PRO A 574 60.37 -13.41 15.47
CA PRO A 574 60.63 -12.13 14.86
C PRO A 574 60.13 -10.98 15.73
N ASP A 575 60.91 -9.90 15.78
CA ASP A 575 60.50 -8.67 16.37
C ASP A 575 59.56 -7.92 15.40
N LEU A 576 58.25 -7.90 15.67
CA LEU A 576 57.24 -7.30 14.81
C LEU A 576 56.96 -5.84 15.12
N ASN A 577 57.26 -5.40 16.33
CA ASN A 577 56.97 -4.05 16.79
C ASN A 577 58.21 -3.16 16.94
N GLY A 578 59.45 -3.73 16.80
CA GLY A 578 60.71 -3.02 16.85
C GLY A 578 61.20 -2.68 18.24
N ASP A 579 60.73 -3.40 19.27
CA ASP A 579 61.16 -3.16 20.66
C ASP A 579 62.41 -3.96 21.08
N GLY A 580 62.95 -4.77 20.19
CA GLY A 580 64.15 -5.63 20.39
C GLY A 580 63.84 -6.95 21.07
N VAL A 581 62.58 -7.29 21.26
CA VAL A 581 62.10 -8.56 21.81
C VAL A 581 61.32 -9.28 20.72
N GLY A 582 61.55 -10.57 20.51
CA GLY A 582 60.82 -11.35 19.54
C GLY A 582 59.34 -11.55 19.93
N ASP A 583 58.45 -11.23 19.02
CA ASP A 583 57.02 -11.38 19.20
C ASP A 583 56.52 -12.77 18.78
N GLU A 584 55.60 -13.34 19.52
CA GLU A 584 54.96 -14.61 19.19
C GLU A 584 53.86 -14.40 18.15
N ILE A 585 53.96 -15.08 16.98
CA ILE A 585 52.93 -15.06 15.98
C ILE A 585 52.12 -16.34 16.10
N SER A 586 50.93 -16.25 16.68
CA SER A 586 50.09 -17.42 16.87
C SER A 586 49.04 -17.63 15.76
N GLN A 587 48.81 -16.64 14.93
CA GLN A 587 47.74 -16.70 13.92
C GLN A 587 47.98 -15.75 12.75
N TRP A 588 47.41 -16.10 11.59
CA TRP A 588 47.34 -15.28 10.38
C TRP A 588 45.89 -15.27 9.91
N GLN A 589 45.52 -14.41 8.97
CA GLN A 589 44.18 -14.35 8.42
C GLN A 589 44.13 -14.81 6.96
N TYR A 590 43.03 -15.42 6.58
CA TYR A 590 42.74 -15.76 5.19
C TYR A 590 41.26 -15.44 4.84
N THR A 591 41.04 -15.24 3.56
CA THR A 591 39.70 -15.08 2.99
C THR A 591 39.29 -16.36 2.29
N GLU A 592 38.05 -16.78 2.43
CA GLU A 592 37.47 -17.90 1.73
C GLU A 592 36.48 -17.40 0.68
N ARG A 593 36.76 -17.67 -0.60
CA ARG A 593 35.78 -17.38 -1.66
C ARG A 593 34.77 -18.50 -1.75
N LYS A 594 33.53 -18.20 -1.50
CA LYS A 594 32.37 -19.10 -1.57
C LYS A 594 31.62 -18.91 -2.87
N THR A 595 31.66 -19.93 -3.74
CA THR A 595 30.88 -19.94 -4.99
C THR A 595 29.89 -21.07 -4.93
N GLY A 596 28.61 -20.77 -5.10
CA GLY A 596 27.62 -21.80 -4.89
C GLY A 596 26.28 -21.56 -5.62
N ILE A 597 25.47 -22.60 -5.57
CA ILE A 597 24.10 -22.62 -6.05
C ILE A 597 23.18 -23.17 -4.94
N ASN A 598 22.07 -22.48 -4.68
CA ASN A 598 21.04 -22.92 -3.74
C ASN A 598 19.69 -23.04 -4.43
N LEU A 599 19.01 -24.15 -4.18
CA LEU A 599 17.60 -24.37 -4.49
C LEU A 599 16.81 -24.28 -3.20
N SER A 600 15.66 -23.66 -3.21
CA SER A 600 14.82 -23.53 -2.02
C SER A 600 13.35 -23.64 -2.35
N ILE A 601 12.62 -24.27 -1.45
CA ILE A 601 11.16 -24.32 -1.44
C ILE A 601 10.66 -23.90 -0.07
N SER A 602 9.60 -23.09 0.00
CA SER A 602 9.02 -22.66 1.26
C SER A 602 7.51 -22.46 1.12
N ARG A 603 6.77 -22.89 2.13
CA ARG A 603 5.30 -22.80 2.16
C ARG A 603 4.76 -22.69 3.58
N PRO A 604 3.55 -22.17 3.80
CA PRO A 604 2.81 -22.44 5.02
C PRO A 604 2.60 -23.93 5.21
N LEU A 605 2.51 -24.39 6.45
CA LEU A 605 2.26 -25.81 6.73
C LEU A 605 0.91 -26.25 6.15
N SER A 606 -0.11 -25.41 6.31
CA SER A 606 -1.43 -25.57 5.68
C SER A 606 -2.06 -24.21 5.40
N ALA A 607 -3.19 -24.19 4.70
CA ALA A 607 -3.96 -22.96 4.48
C ALA A 607 -4.49 -22.36 5.80
N ASP A 608 -4.82 -23.20 6.77
CA ASP A 608 -5.38 -22.81 8.08
C ASP A 608 -4.29 -22.32 9.05
N LEU A 609 -3.00 -22.62 8.77
CA LEU A 609 -1.85 -22.22 9.58
C LEU A 609 -0.87 -21.34 8.77
N PRO A 610 -1.30 -20.17 8.30
CA PRO A 610 -0.49 -19.33 7.40
C PRO A 610 0.77 -18.77 8.10
N ASN A 611 0.76 -18.66 9.42
CA ASN A 611 1.85 -18.14 10.23
C ASN A 611 2.96 -19.16 10.48
N LEU A 612 2.70 -20.46 10.27
CA LEU A 612 3.68 -21.53 10.37
C LEU A 612 4.16 -21.91 8.99
N ARG A 613 5.38 -21.52 8.66
CA ARG A 613 6.02 -21.80 7.38
C ARG A 613 7.09 -22.87 7.54
N ILE A 614 7.13 -23.80 6.59
CA ILE A 614 8.20 -24.78 6.45
C ILE A 614 9.01 -24.49 5.21
N SER A 615 10.29 -24.81 5.25
CA SER A 615 11.21 -24.65 4.12
C SER A 615 12.16 -25.83 4.01
N ALA A 616 12.56 -26.11 2.78
CA ALA A 616 13.66 -27.01 2.48
C ALA A 616 14.58 -26.37 1.45
N GLY A 617 15.87 -26.63 1.57
CA GLY A 617 16.89 -26.11 0.65
C GLY A 617 17.93 -27.18 0.32
N LEU A 618 18.44 -27.11 -0.89
CA LEU A 618 19.59 -27.92 -1.35
C LEU A 618 20.65 -26.97 -1.89
N GLY A 619 21.82 -26.98 -1.24
CA GLY A 619 22.96 -26.14 -1.61
C GLY A 619 24.15 -26.97 -2.04
N TRP A 620 24.85 -26.47 -3.05
CA TRP A 620 26.18 -26.90 -3.39
C TRP A 620 27.09 -25.67 -3.39
N GLU A 621 28.24 -25.77 -2.72
CA GLU A 621 29.15 -24.68 -2.53
C GLU A 621 30.60 -25.17 -2.75
N TRP A 622 31.39 -24.40 -3.45
CA TRP A 622 32.81 -24.55 -3.58
C TRP A 622 33.51 -23.44 -2.81
N ASN A 623 34.38 -23.82 -1.87
CA ASN A 623 35.08 -22.91 -0.97
C ASN A 623 36.55 -22.91 -1.37
N LEU A 624 37.04 -21.75 -1.78
CA LEU A 624 38.42 -21.52 -2.18
C LEU A 624 39.10 -20.59 -1.16
N PRO A 625 39.97 -21.11 -0.27
CA PRO A 625 40.69 -20.28 0.67
C PRO A 625 41.84 -19.55 0.00
N VAL A 626 42.05 -18.28 0.36
CA VAL A 626 43.13 -17.40 -0.15
C VAL A 626 43.78 -16.70 1.04
N LEU A 627 45.05 -16.93 1.24
CA LEU A 627 45.82 -16.28 2.30
C LEU A 627 45.99 -14.79 2.00
N GLU A 628 45.75 -13.94 2.99
CA GLU A 628 45.85 -12.49 2.87
C GLU A 628 47.28 -12.00 2.93
N VAL A 629 47.97 -12.09 1.80
CA VAL A 629 49.40 -11.69 1.69
C VAL A 629 49.59 -10.21 1.35
N GLY A 630 48.56 -9.56 0.83
CA GLY A 630 48.62 -8.14 0.44
C GLY A 630 48.08 -7.17 1.51
N ASP A 631 47.61 -7.66 2.66
CA ASP A 631 47.10 -6.80 3.74
C ASP A 631 48.25 -5.90 4.27
N PRO A 632 48.04 -4.56 4.31
CA PRO A 632 49.01 -3.65 4.92
C PRO A 632 49.24 -3.91 6.41
N ASN A 633 48.29 -4.56 7.10
CA ASN A 633 48.36 -4.94 8.51
C ASN A 633 48.96 -6.36 8.73
N ARG A 634 49.41 -7.03 7.68
CA ARG A 634 50.08 -8.35 7.81
C ARG A 634 51.24 -8.28 8.77
N PRO A 635 51.50 -9.33 9.56
CA PRO A 635 52.73 -9.39 10.39
C PRO A 635 54.00 -9.16 9.56
N ARG A 636 54.86 -8.29 10.05
CA ARG A 636 56.15 -7.93 9.43
C ARG A 636 57.22 -7.96 10.49
N CYS A 637 58.40 -8.35 10.13
CA CYS A 637 59.54 -8.22 11.00
C CYS A 637 60.07 -6.79 10.95
N LEU A 638 60.23 -6.16 12.09
CA LEU A 638 60.70 -4.78 12.20
C LEU A 638 62.07 -4.76 12.89
N ASN A 639 63.04 -4.05 12.30
CA ASN A 639 64.33 -3.85 12.91
C ASN A 639 64.38 -2.46 13.55
N PRO A 640 64.75 -2.34 14.85
CA PRO A 640 65.06 -1.08 15.45
C PRO A 640 66.33 -0.51 14.81
N ASP A 641 66.23 0.69 14.23
CA ASP A 641 67.43 1.40 13.80
C ASP A 641 68.21 1.85 15.04
N SER A 642 69.27 1.10 15.35
CA SER A 642 70.13 1.34 16.50
C SER A 642 70.95 2.64 16.44
N SER A 643 70.79 3.43 15.38
CA SER A 643 71.53 4.67 15.17
C SER A 643 70.95 5.90 15.83
N ASN A 644 69.69 5.85 16.30
CA ASN A 644 68.98 6.96 16.94
C ASN A 644 68.41 6.59 18.31
N THR A 645 69.05 7.00 19.36
CA THR A 645 68.71 6.63 20.76
C THR A 645 67.47 7.29 21.34
N ALA A 646 66.81 8.23 20.66
CA ALA A 646 65.66 8.95 21.23
C ALA A 646 64.30 8.56 20.62
N ASN A 647 64.25 8.10 19.35
CA ASN A 647 63.09 7.48 18.66
C ASN A 647 63.59 6.87 17.37
N PRO A 648 64.10 5.66 17.39
CA PRO A 648 64.65 5.04 16.17
C PRO A 648 63.53 4.86 15.14
N PRO A 649 63.76 5.24 13.86
CA PRO A 649 62.82 4.86 12.81
C PRO A 649 62.87 3.34 12.70
N VAL A 650 61.71 2.73 12.89
CA VAL A 650 61.54 1.28 12.76
C VAL A 650 61.48 0.97 11.25
N THR A 651 62.42 0.16 10.75
CA THR A 651 62.47 -0.27 9.34
C THR A 651 62.10 -1.75 9.24
N GLU A 652 61.34 -2.11 8.21
CA GLU A 652 61.04 -3.53 7.96
C GLU A 652 62.32 -4.29 7.64
N ASP A 653 62.50 -5.47 8.23
CA ASP A 653 63.47 -6.48 7.76
C ASP A 653 62.86 -7.30 6.63
N PRO A 654 63.21 -7.02 5.38
CA PRO A 654 62.59 -7.71 4.26
C PRO A 654 62.90 -9.22 4.24
N ALA A 655 64.09 -9.62 4.67
CA ALA A 655 64.47 -11.04 4.63
C ALA A 655 63.71 -11.86 5.68
N CYS A 656 63.48 -11.29 6.86
CA CYS A 656 62.67 -11.92 7.90
C CYS A 656 61.20 -11.92 7.52
N SER A 657 60.67 -10.79 7.02
CA SER A 657 59.30 -10.69 6.58
C SER A 657 58.97 -11.63 5.41
N ASP A 658 59.86 -11.77 4.44
CA ASP A 658 59.73 -12.72 3.33
C ASP A 658 59.80 -14.19 3.79
N ALA A 659 60.67 -14.51 4.74
CA ALA A 659 60.74 -15.84 5.33
C ALA A 659 59.48 -16.20 6.12
N LEU A 660 58.96 -15.24 6.90
CA LEU A 660 57.71 -15.37 7.64
C LEU A 660 56.54 -15.62 6.68
N LEU A 661 56.42 -14.84 5.62
CA LEU A 661 55.38 -15.00 4.62
C LEU A 661 55.49 -16.37 3.92
N GLN A 662 56.67 -16.81 3.56
CA GLN A 662 56.89 -18.10 2.90
C GLN A 662 56.49 -19.26 3.82
N ASP A 663 56.82 -19.19 5.11
CA ASP A 663 56.39 -20.20 6.08
C ASP A 663 54.88 -20.22 6.25
N ALA A 664 54.27 -19.04 6.45
CA ALA A 664 52.82 -18.92 6.51
C ALA A 664 52.11 -19.52 5.29
N GLN A 665 52.64 -19.27 4.08
CA GLN A 665 52.16 -19.89 2.84
C GLN A 665 52.30 -21.41 2.83
N ASN A 666 53.40 -21.93 3.32
CA ASN A 666 53.66 -23.38 3.41
C ASN A 666 52.71 -24.06 4.39
N GLN A 667 52.55 -23.49 5.59
CA GLN A 667 51.64 -24.02 6.62
C GLN A 667 50.19 -23.90 6.14
N PHE A 668 49.82 -22.78 5.52
CA PHE A 668 48.49 -22.57 4.94
C PHE A 668 48.17 -23.64 3.88
N ALA A 669 49.07 -23.86 2.93
CA ALA A 669 48.91 -24.88 1.89
C ALA A 669 48.80 -26.32 2.43
N GLN A 670 49.39 -26.58 3.61
CA GLN A 670 49.30 -27.88 4.27
C GLN A 670 48.04 -28.07 5.09
N ASN A 671 47.55 -27.04 5.76
CA ASN A 671 46.52 -27.13 6.79
C ASN A 671 45.17 -26.61 6.32
N VAL A 672 45.12 -25.65 5.41
CA VAL A 672 43.88 -25.09 4.88
C VAL A 672 43.62 -25.59 3.48
N ARG A 673 42.52 -26.27 3.27
CA ARG A 673 42.19 -26.94 2.02
C ARG A 673 40.98 -26.30 1.36
N GLU A 674 41.00 -26.24 0.04
CA GLU A 674 39.78 -26.05 -0.72
C GLU A 674 38.84 -27.22 -0.49
N PHE A 675 37.55 -26.96 -0.43
CA PHE A 675 36.54 -28.01 -0.28
C PHE A 675 35.27 -27.68 -1.03
N GLN A 676 34.51 -28.73 -1.34
CA GLN A 676 33.12 -28.58 -1.80
C GLN A 676 32.20 -29.03 -0.68
N ALA A 677 31.03 -28.40 -0.57
CA ALA A 677 30.04 -28.77 0.39
C ALA A 677 28.66 -28.97 -0.29
N LEU A 678 28.01 -30.06 0.04
CA LEU A 678 26.61 -30.34 -0.30
C LEU A 678 25.82 -30.25 0.98
N THR A 679 24.77 -29.38 0.98
CA THR A 679 23.96 -29.14 2.16
C THR A 679 22.50 -29.32 1.88
N LEU A 680 21.80 -30.10 2.70
CA LEU A 680 20.35 -30.12 2.81
C LEU A 680 19.97 -29.28 4.02
N THR A 681 19.09 -28.29 3.86
CA THR A 681 18.59 -27.48 4.96
C THR A 681 17.08 -27.67 5.11
N LEU A 682 16.63 -27.71 6.35
CA LEU A 682 15.21 -27.77 6.73
C LEU A 682 14.92 -26.63 7.71
N GLY A 683 13.81 -25.94 7.51
CA GLY A 683 13.43 -24.82 8.36
C GLY A 683 11.95 -24.86 8.73
N ALA A 684 11.64 -24.33 9.89
CA ALA A 684 10.28 -24.04 10.32
C ALA A 684 10.27 -22.66 11.02
N THR A 685 9.39 -21.78 10.55
CA THR A 685 9.25 -20.44 11.12
C THR A 685 7.79 -20.21 11.47
N TYR A 686 7.54 -19.86 12.71
CA TYR A 686 6.24 -19.35 13.17
C TYR A 686 6.39 -17.88 13.52
N THR A 687 5.51 -17.01 12.99
CA THR A 687 5.57 -15.57 13.25
C THR A 687 4.19 -14.94 13.38
N THR A 688 4.05 -14.10 14.40
CA THR A 688 2.89 -13.25 14.66
C THR A 688 3.28 -11.76 14.72
N LEU A 689 4.50 -11.42 14.27
CA LEU A 689 4.98 -10.04 14.26
C LEU A 689 4.10 -9.16 13.39
N ASN A 690 3.74 -7.99 13.91
CA ASN A 690 2.85 -7.03 13.25
C ASN A 690 3.53 -6.22 12.13
N SER A 691 4.84 -6.13 12.12
CA SER A 691 5.63 -5.42 11.11
C SER A 691 6.97 -6.12 10.84
N PRO A 692 7.43 -6.20 9.60
CA PRO A 692 8.76 -6.72 9.29
C PRO A 692 9.90 -5.72 9.56
N SER A 693 9.64 -4.41 9.44
CA SER A 693 10.67 -3.35 9.50
C SER A 693 10.86 -2.79 10.90
N PHE A 694 9.77 -2.58 11.63
CA PHE A 694 9.77 -2.13 13.02
C PHE A 694 8.64 -2.86 13.74
N PRO A 695 8.89 -4.09 14.22
CA PRO A 695 7.90 -4.82 14.98
C PRO A 695 7.74 -4.22 16.38
N THR A 696 6.49 -3.98 16.77
CA THR A 696 6.15 -3.45 18.10
C THR A 696 5.42 -4.49 18.95
N GLN A 697 4.88 -5.53 18.33
CA GLN A 697 4.09 -6.56 19.01
C GLN A 697 4.22 -7.90 18.29
N GLY A 698 4.09 -8.98 19.07
CA GLY A 698 4.07 -10.35 18.59
C GLY A 698 5.40 -11.08 18.81
N PHE A 699 5.47 -12.29 18.31
CA PHE A 699 6.68 -13.10 18.44
C PHE A 699 6.97 -13.89 17.16
N SER A 700 8.23 -14.33 17.05
CA SER A 700 8.68 -15.20 15.97
C SER A 700 9.62 -16.26 16.53
N VAL A 701 9.46 -17.50 16.09
CA VAL A 701 10.39 -18.58 16.39
C VAL A 701 10.83 -19.19 15.06
N ASN A 702 12.13 -19.28 14.86
CA ASN A 702 12.76 -19.92 13.72
C ASN A 702 13.60 -21.11 14.18
N LEU A 703 13.30 -22.28 13.65
CA LEU A 703 14.11 -23.48 13.76
C LEU A 703 14.72 -23.78 12.40
N SER A 704 16.04 -23.93 12.36
CA SER A 704 16.77 -24.37 11.17
C SER A 704 17.67 -25.54 11.54
N THR A 705 17.63 -26.57 10.75
CA THR A 705 18.53 -27.72 10.82
C THR A 705 18.91 -28.17 9.43
N GLY A 706 19.85 -29.10 9.33
CA GLY A 706 20.27 -29.58 8.03
C GLY A 706 21.22 -30.78 8.13
N TYR A 707 21.72 -31.20 6.99
CA TYR A 707 22.75 -32.19 6.86
C TYR A 707 23.76 -31.73 5.81
N GLY A 708 24.99 -31.58 6.23
CA GLY A 708 26.10 -31.16 5.37
C GLY A 708 27.12 -32.26 5.17
N ILE A 709 27.59 -32.41 3.94
CA ILE A 709 28.72 -33.24 3.58
C ILE A 709 29.76 -32.33 2.94
N THR A 710 30.97 -32.35 3.45
CA THR A 710 32.11 -31.63 2.87
C THR A 710 33.13 -32.57 2.31
N PHE A 711 33.68 -32.21 1.17
CA PHE A 711 34.68 -32.94 0.41
C PHE A 711 35.99 -32.11 0.34
N PRO A 712 36.83 -32.13 1.39
CA PRO A 712 38.10 -31.42 1.36
C PRO A 712 39.06 -32.07 0.38
N LYS A 713 39.78 -31.29 -0.35
CA LYS A 713 40.78 -31.78 -1.36
C LYS A 713 41.89 -32.61 -0.71
N GLY A 714 41.96 -33.88 -1.10
CA GLY A 714 42.98 -34.80 -0.60
C GLY A 714 42.74 -35.35 0.82
N LEU A 715 41.55 -35.19 1.36
CA LEU A 715 41.09 -35.71 2.65
C LEU A 715 39.77 -36.47 2.52
N ASP A 716 39.47 -37.27 3.52
CA ASP A 716 38.16 -37.93 3.60
C ASP A 716 37.01 -36.94 3.79
N ALA A 717 35.82 -37.27 3.26
CA ALA A 717 34.63 -36.49 3.40
C ALA A 717 34.22 -36.40 4.87
N THR A 718 33.79 -35.19 5.29
CA THR A 718 33.28 -34.96 6.64
C THR A 718 31.80 -34.65 6.60
N GLN A 719 31.10 -34.92 7.69
CA GLN A 719 29.62 -34.74 7.82
C GLN A 719 29.29 -33.96 9.07
N TYR A 720 28.30 -33.12 8.96
CA TYR A 720 27.81 -32.31 10.10
C TYR A 720 26.33 -32.03 10.01
N VAL A 721 25.73 -31.77 11.17
CA VAL A 721 24.33 -31.43 11.37
C VAL A 721 24.28 -30.15 12.17
N PRO A 722 24.01 -28.98 11.56
CA PRO A 722 23.75 -27.76 12.28
C PRO A 722 22.31 -27.74 12.78
N VAL A 723 22.10 -27.24 13.99
CA VAL A 723 20.79 -26.98 14.57
C VAL A 723 20.80 -25.57 15.14
N VAL A 724 19.91 -24.71 14.68
CA VAL A 724 19.80 -23.33 15.10
C VAL A 724 18.37 -23.02 15.47
N VAL A 725 18.17 -22.43 16.63
CA VAL A 725 16.88 -21.92 17.11
C VAL A 725 17.04 -20.43 17.43
N THR A 726 16.16 -19.61 16.88
CA THR A 726 16.09 -18.18 17.18
C THR A 726 14.68 -17.79 17.56
N GLY A 727 14.51 -17.22 18.75
CA GLY A 727 13.26 -16.64 19.21
C GLY A 727 13.37 -15.11 19.27
N LYS A 728 12.32 -14.42 18.82
CA LYS A 728 12.18 -12.96 18.94
C LYS A 728 10.79 -12.67 19.50
N THR A 729 10.70 -11.71 20.41
CA THR A 729 9.40 -11.19 20.89
C THR A 729 9.48 -9.68 21.08
N TYR A 730 8.36 -9.02 20.85
CA TYR A 730 8.25 -7.57 20.99
C TYR A 730 7.03 -7.21 21.82
N PHE A 731 7.23 -6.21 22.68
CA PHE A 731 6.23 -5.68 23.59
C PHE A 731 6.03 -4.21 23.26
N GLN A 732 4.81 -3.85 22.89
CA GLN A 732 4.42 -2.47 22.69
C GLN A 732 4.33 -1.75 24.02
N LEU A 733 5.00 -0.61 24.18
CA LEU A 733 5.08 0.13 25.41
C LEU A 733 4.16 1.36 25.45
N ASP A 734 3.62 1.77 24.30
CA ASP A 734 2.71 2.92 24.18
C ASP A 734 1.53 2.63 23.25
N PRO A 735 0.36 3.28 23.45
CA PRO A 735 -0.82 3.07 22.60
C PRO A 735 -0.62 3.45 21.12
N ALA A 736 0.30 4.38 20.86
CA ALA A 736 0.61 4.84 19.51
C ALA A 736 1.56 3.90 18.72
N ALA A 737 2.00 2.80 19.36
CA ALA A 737 2.96 1.83 18.81
C ALA A 737 4.30 2.46 18.36
N ARG A 738 4.71 3.55 19.01
CA ARG A 738 5.99 4.22 18.74
C ARG A 738 7.15 3.68 19.56
N GLN A 739 6.86 2.96 20.64
CA GLN A 739 7.83 2.41 21.55
C GLN A 739 7.67 0.91 21.64
N ALA A 740 8.77 0.20 21.47
CA ALA A 740 8.80 -1.25 21.56
C ALA A 740 10.02 -1.74 22.35
N LEU A 741 9.81 -2.77 23.15
CA LEU A 741 10.89 -3.54 23.77
C LEU A 741 10.99 -4.87 23.02
N GLY A 742 12.13 -5.13 22.40
CA GLY A 742 12.44 -6.35 21.70
C GLY A 742 13.40 -7.24 22.50
N LEU A 743 13.10 -8.52 22.53
CA LEU A 743 13.99 -9.55 23.06
C LEU A 743 14.28 -10.57 21.96
N ARG A 744 15.57 -10.87 21.73
CA ARG A 744 16.05 -11.92 20.85
C ARG A 744 16.91 -12.90 21.64
N LEU A 745 16.70 -14.20 21.41
CA LEU A 745 17.56 -15.26 21.92
C LEU A 745 17.83 -16.25 20.82
N SER A 746 19.11 -16.60 20.61
CA SER A 746 19.54 -17.55 19.60
C SER A 746 20.47 -18.61 20.23
N PHE A 747 20.22 -19.85 19.88
CA PHE A 747 21.07 -20.98 20.23
C PHE A 747 21.39 -21.79 18.97
N GLY A 748 22.65 -22.17 18.82
CA GLY A 748 23.11 -22.99 17.72
C GLY A 748 24.08 -24.05 18.18
N THR A 749 24.02 -25.25 17.58
CA THR A 749 25.00 -26.31 17.79
C THR A 749 25.24 -27.06 16.50
N ILE A 750 26.47 -27.55 16.30
CA ILE A 750 26.89 -28.35 15.18
C ILE A 750 27.34 -29.71 15.69
N LEU A 751 26.66 -30.75 15.25
CA LEU A 751 27.01 -32.15 15.54
C LEU A 751 27.84 -32.70 14.38
N GLY A 752 28.87 -33.49 14.67
CA GLY A 752 29.80 -34.02 13.66
C GLY A 752 31.00 -33.14 13.39
N THR A 753 31.62 -33.26 12.22
CA THR A 753 32.86 -32.57 11.85
C THR A 753 32.58 -31.54 10.74
N ALA A 754 32.64 -30.27 11.08
CA ALA A 754 32.52 -29.15 10.15
C ALA A 754 33.87 -28.50 9.91
N GLN A 755 34.08 -27.91 8.73
CA GLN A 755 35.25 -27.09 8.44
C GLN A 755 35.21 -25.79 9.26
N ASP A 756 36.35 -25.18 9.52
CA ASP A 756 36.44 -24.00 10.38
C ASP A 756 35.57 -22.84 9.93
N SER A 757 35.46 -22.60 8.62
CA SER A 757 34.55 -21.59 8.04
C SER A 757 33.07 -21.91 8.14
N GLN A 758 32.74 -23.16 8.49
CA GLN A 758 31.33 -23.61 8.69
C GLN A 758 30.91 -23.57 10.17
N LYS A 759 31.86 -23.40 11.09
CA LYS A 759 31.60 -23.27 12.52
C LYS A 759 31.06 -21.89 12.86
N PHE A 760 30.46 -21.79 14.04
CA PHE A 760 29.94 -20.49 14.52
C PHE A 760 31.08 -19.55 14.88
N SER A 761 30.80 -18.27 14.66
CA SER A 761 31.56 -17.14 15.19
C SER A 761 30.65 -16.21 15.97
N LEU A 762 31.19 -15.33 16.82
CA LEU A 762 30.44 -14.36 17.57
C LEU A 762 31.22 -13.03 17.59
N GLY A 763 30.51 -11.93 17.28
CA GLY A 763 31.07 -10.58 17.17
C GLY A 763 30.51 -9.81 15.99
N GLY A 764 30.48 -8.47 16.11
CA GLY A 764 29.92 -7.59 15.10
C GLY A 764 28.39 -7.65 15.01
N ASN A 765 27.84 -7.22 13.89
CA ASN A 765 26.39 -7.21 13.60
C ASN A 765 26.16 -7.81 12.21
N SER A 766 26.09 -9.13 12.08
CA SER A 766 25.92 -9.81 10.78
C SER A 766 24.64 -10.65 10.70
N THR A 767 24.44 -11.59 11.60
CA THR A 767 23.25 -12.45 11.64
C THR A 767 22.74 -12.63 13.05
N ASP A 768 21.48 -13.03 13.19
CA ASP A 768 20.86 -13.21 14.53
C ASP A 768 21.69 -14.14 15.46
N ILE A 769 22.31 -15.17 14.90
CA ILE A 769 23.07 -16.17 15.67
C ILE A 769 24.51 -15.76 15.97
N THR A 770 25.07 -14.78 15.26
CA THR A 770 26.46 -14.34 15.37
C THR A 770 26.61 -12.93 15.95
N THR A 771 25.52 -12.18 16.10
CA THR A 771 25.55 -10.78 16.53
C THR A 771 25.97 -10.63 17.98
N LEU A 772 27.03 -9.86 18.20
CA LEU A 772 27.47 -9.33 19.50
C LEU A 772 28.08 -7.95 19.22
N ARG A 773 27.24 -6.90 19.23
CA ARG A 773 27.64 -5.52 18.92
C ARG A 773 28.55 -4.97 20.05
N GLY A 774 29.53 -4.18 19.66
CA GLY A 774 30.57 -3.69 20.57
C GLY A 774 31.88 -4.48 20.49
N TYR A 775 31.88 -5.63 19.82
CA TYR A 775 33.06 -6.44 19.54
C TYR A 775 33.31 -6.50 18.05
N ASP A 776 34.55 -6.72 17.66
CA ASP A 776 34.94 -6.89 16.28
C ASP A 776 34.23 -8.09 15.64
N PRO A 777 33.94 -8.04 14.33
CA PRO A 777 33.41 -9.19 13.62
C PRO A 777 34.28 -10.44 13.83
N ARG A 778 33.62 -11.56 14.19
CA ARG A 778 34.33 -12.83 14.49
C ARG A 778 35.31 -12.73 15.68
N PHE A 779 35.05 -11.87 16.63
CA PHE A 779 35.84 -11.75 17.86
C PHE A 779 36.06 -13.11 18.55
N LEU A 780 35.05 -13.97 18.61
CA LEU A 780 35.14 -15.39 18.90
C LEU A 780 34.86 -16.18 17.64
N ASP A 781 35.67 -17.19 17.34
CA ASP A 781 35.61 -17.94 16.11
C ASP A 781 35.73 -19.45 16.33
N LYS A 782 35.26 -20.23 15.35
CA LYS A 782 35.40 -21.71 15.25
C LYS A 782 34.67 -22.52 16.33
N GLY A 783 33.67 -21.97 16.97
CA GLY A 783 32.84 -22.69 17.94
C GLY A 783 31.83 -23.62 17.28
N THR A 784 31.59 -24.76 17.92
CA THR A 784 30.55 -25.70 17.50
C THR A 784 29.22 -25.45 18.19
N THR A 785 29.21 -24.68 19.27
CA THR A 785 27.99 -24.29 19.97
C THR A 785 28.04 -22.81 20.31
N VAL A 786 26.92 -22.11 20.12
CA VAL A 786 26.78 -20.67 20.40
C VAL A 786 25.47 -20.38 21.10
N LEU A 787 25.51 -19.49 22.07
CA LEU A 787 24.35 -18.87 22.68
C LEU A 787 24.53 -17.35 22.64
N ASN A 788 23.56 -16.64 22.05
CA ASN A 788 23.56 -15.19 22.11
C ASN A 788 22.15 -14.64 22.28
N GLY A 789 22.07 -13.40 22.74
CA GLY A 789 20.80 -12.70 22.85
C GLY A 789 20.97 -11.20 22.81
N SER A 790 19.85 -10.51 22.63
CA SER A 790 19.77 -9.06 22.56
C SER A 790 18.51 -8.57 23.22
N LEU A 791 18.63 -7.54 24.04
CA LEU A 791 17.52 -6.73 24.54
C LEU A 791 17.63 -5.36 23.88
N GLU A 792 16.56 -4.93 23.19
CA GLU A 792 16.57 -3.69 22.41
C GLU A 792 15.31 -2.88 22.69
N TYR A 793 15.48 -1.63 23.10
CA TYR A 793 14.41 -0.64 23.16
C TYR A 793 14.44 0.19 21.89
N GLY A 794 13.32 0.21 21.14
CA GLY A 794 13.14 0.96 19.91
C GLY A 794 12.15 2.10 20.06
N TYR A 795 12.45 3.22 19.41
CA TYR A 795 11.59 4.40 19.33
C TYR A 795 11.40 4.86 17.88
N ASP A 796 10.14 4.98 17.46
CA ASP A 796 9.74 5.54 16.16
C ASP A 796 9.54 7.06 16.29
N PHE A 797 10.37 7.85 15.63
CA PHE A 797 10.28 9.32 15.65
C PHE A 797 9.05 9.86 14.89
N GLY A 798 8.37 9.03 14.11
CA GLY A 798 7.09 9.38 13.47
C GLY A 798 7.20 10.54 12.47
N LEU A 799 8.31 10.69 11.78
CA LEU A 799 8.59 11.84 10.92
C LEU A 799 7.76 11.83 9.62
N ASN A 800 7.20 10.69 9.26
CA ASN A 800 6.30 10.60 8.11
C ASN A 800 5.17 9.57 8.33
N PRO A 801 4.04 9.97 8.95
CA PRO A 801 2.92 9.08 9.23
C PRO A 801 2.17 8.56 7.98
N SER A 802 2.39 9.17 6.80
CA SER A 802 1.72 8.79 5.54
C SER A 802 2.50 7.77 4.68
N GLY A 803 3.58 7.19 5.22
CA GLY A 803 4.50 6.35 4.46
C GLY A 803 5.62 7.17 3.80
N GLY A 804 6.78 6.59 3.59
CA GLY A 804 7.95 7.26 3.08
C GLY A 804 9.13 7.15 4.03
N THR A 805 9.95 8.19 4.14
CA THR A 805 11.13 8.19 5.00
C THR A 805 10.73 8.17 6.47
N ASN A 806 11.18 7.16 7.22
CA ASN A 806 10.99 7.07 8.65
C ASN A 806 12.30 6.81 9.38
N ILE A 807 12.42 7.31 10.61
CA ILE A 807 13.62 7.18 11.43
C ILE A 807 13.26 6.48 12.73
N TYR A 808 14.07 5.48 13.08
CA TYR A 808 13.94 4.71 14.31
C TYR A 808 15.24 4.82 15.11
N GLY A 809 15.13 5.06 16.40
CA GLY A 809 16.26 5.03 17.33
C GLY A 809 16.22 3.77 18.19
N PHE A 810 17.39 3.24 18.54
CA PHE A 810 17.51 2.03 19.35
C PHE A 810 18.53 2.21 20.46
N VAL A 811 18.26 1.59 21.60
CA VAL A 811 19.23 1.33 22.65
C VAL A 811 19.26 -0.17 22.86
N PHE A 812 20.44 -0.78 22.87
CA PHE A 812 20.54 -2.22 22.96
C PHE A 812 21.59 -2.70 23.95
N THR A 813 21.40 -3.92 24.42
CA THR A 813 22.43 -4.70 25.08
C THR A 813 22.42 -6.11 24.49
N ASP A 814 23.61 -6.59 24.13
CA ASP A 814 23.83 -7.91 23.57
C ASP A 814 24.63 -8.74 24.57
N PHE A 815 24.41 -10.04 24.59
CA PHE A 815 25.23 -11.00 25.32
C PHE A 815 25.48 -12.24 24.49
N GLY A 816 26.60 -12.88 24.73
CA GLY A 816 26.92 -14.09 24.00
C GLY A 816 28.06 -14.90 24.54
N ARG A 817 28.08 -16.20 24.17
CA ARG A 817 29.14 -17.15 24.47
C ARG A 817 29.28 -18.16 23.33
N LEU A 818 30.51 -18.58 23.08
CA LEU A 818 30.86 -19.57 22.07
C LEU A 818 31.57 -20.74 22.73
N TRP A 819 31.33 -21.99 22.31
CA TRP A 819 31.98 -23.22 22.77
C TRP A 819 32.44 -24.09 21.58
N PRO A 820 33.56 -24.82 21.67
CA PRO A 820 34.62 -24.58 22.62
C PRO A 820 35.21 -23.20 22.40
N ALA A 821 35.58 -22.52 23.45
CA ALA A 821 36.34 -21.28 23.39
C ALA A 821 37.82 -21.63 23.48
N SER A 822 38.67 -20.84 22.84
CA SER A 822 40.11 -20.98 22.96
C SER A 822 40.62 -20.14 24.14
N GLY A 823 41.38 -20.77 25.08
CA GLY A 823 42.03 -20.05 26.17
C GLY A 823 41.12 -19.36 27.13
N ASP A 824 41.48 -18.16 27.58
CA ASP A 824 40.77 -17.34 28.57
C ASP A 824 39.44 -16.76 28.09
N LEU A 825 39.04 -17.04 26.88
CA LEU A 825 37.79 -16.53 26.25
C LEU A 825 36.58 -17.40 26.56
N ASP A 826 36.65 -18.38 27.46
CA ASP A 826 35.52 -19.20 27.90
C ASP A 826 34.64 -18.46 28.92
N ALA A 827 34.01 -17.34 28.46
CA ALA A 827 33.17 -16.49 29.28
C ALA A 827 31.93 -16.03 28.52
N PHE A 828 31.00 -15.41 29.23
CA PHE A 828 29.96 -14.60 28.57
C PHE A 828 30.49 -13.19 28.35
N PHE A 829 30.27 -12.71 27.13
CA PHE A 829 30.62 -11.36 26.71
C PHE A 829 29.39 -10.51 26.63
N LEU A 830 29.50 -9.24 27.00
CA LEU A 830 28.43 -8.26 27.01
C LEU A 830 28.81 -7.06 26.12
N GLY A 831 27.89 -6.63 25.28
CA GLY A 831 27.98 -5.41 24.49
C GLY A 831 26.77 -4.54 24.73
N ALA A 832 26.94 -3.23 24.73
CA ALA A 832 25.84 -2.29 24.84
C ALA A 832 26.01 -1.14 23.86
N GLY A 833 24.94 -0.48 23.44
CA GLY A 833 25.08 0.61 22.51
C GLY A 833 23.78 1.27 22.09
N ILE A 834 23.92 2.12 21.09
CA ILE A 834 22.82 2.86 20.48
C ILE A 834 22.81 2.62 18.98
N GLY A 835 21.64 2.69 18.36
CA GLY A 835 21.48 2.53 16.92
C GLY A 835 20.49 3.54 16.34
N LEU A 836 20.66 3.84 15.08
CA LEU A 836 19.75 4.64 14.28
C LEU A 836 19.45 3.88 13.00
N GLN A 837 18.17 3.74 12.66
CA GLN A 837 17.73 3.15 11.39
C GLN A 837 16.93 4.18 10.61
N VAL A 838 17.25 4.33 9.35
CA VAL A 838 16.53 5.20 8.40
C VAL A 838 15.95 4.33 7.30
N ASN A 839 14.63 4.34 7.20
CA ASN A 839 13.91 3.75 6.07
C ASN A 839 13.62 4.88 5.07
N LEU A 840 14.14 4.75 3.87
CA LEU A 840 13.99 5.75 2.82
C LEU A 840 12.99 5.27 1.78
N ASP A 841 12.02 6.13 1.48
CA ASP A 841 11.19 6.02 0.28
C ASP A 841 11.59 7.18 -0.65
N LEU A 842 12.22 6.84 -1.75
CA LEU A 842 12.67 7.81 -2.75
C LEU A 842 11.79 7.68 -3.99
N LEU A 843 10.89 8.64 -4.22
CA LEU A 843 10.01 8.68 -5.39
C LEU A 843 9.11 7.43 -5.54
N GLY A 844 8.70 6.85 -4.43
CA GLY A 844 7.87 5.64 -4.40
C GLY A 844 8.65 4.32 -4.54
N ALA A 845 10.00 4.38 -4.50
CA ALA A 845 10.86 3.22 -4.37
C ALA A 845 11.33 3.08 -2.92
N ILE A 846 10.88 2.03 -2.23
CA ILE A 846 11.35 1.71 -0.88
C ILE A 846 12.78 1.19 -0.99
N LEU A 847 13.74 1.97 -0.50
CA LEU A 847 15.13 1.55 -0.42
C LEU A 847 15.34 0.62 0.79
N PRO A 848 16.35 -0.24 0.75
CA PRO A 848 16.74 -1.01 1.93
C PRO A 848 17.01 -0.09 3.11
N PRO A 849 16.59 -0.47 4.34
CA PRO A 849 16.82 0.36 5.52
C PRO A 849 18.34 0.50 5.77
N ILE A 850 18.76 1.73 6.03
CA ILE A 850 20.12 2.02 6.47
C ILE A 850 20.10 1.99 7.98
N ARG A 851 20.92 1.12 8.61
CA ARG A 851 21.07 1.04 10.05
C ARG A 851 22.53 1.26 10.44
N LEU A 852 22.72 2.11 11.44
CA LEU A 852 24.01 2.43 12.06
C LEU A 852 23.91 2.10 13.54
N ASP A 853 24.74 1.17 13.99
CA ASP A 853 24.85 0.80 15.41
C ASP A 853 26.25 1.19 15.90
N TYR A 854 26.32 1.81 17.07
CA TYR A 854 27.55 2.08 17.80
C TYR A 854 27.52 1.31 19.11
N GLY A 855 28.40 0.35 19.25
CA GLY A 855 28.46 -0.56 20.41
C GLY A 855 29.76 -0.41 21.20
N PHE A 856 29.65 -0.65 22.49
CA PHE A 856 30.75 -0.70 23.44
C PHE A 856 30.85 -2.13 23.97
N SER A 857 32.05 -2.67 24.06
CA SER A 857 32.40 -3.92 24.75
C SER A 857 32.67 -3.65 26.23
N GLN A 858 32.38 -4.64 27.07
CA GLN A 858 32.76 -4.62 28.51
C GLN A 858 33.98 -5.50 28.72
#